data_bb91bef81f70ad103217ebc46f755dbf
#
_entry.id   bb91bef81f70ad103217ebc46f755dbf
#
_cell.length_a   1.000
_cell.length_b   1.000
_cell.length_c   1.000
_cell.angle_alpha   90.00
_cell.angle_beta   90.00
_cell.angle_gamma   90.00
#
_symmetry.space_group_name_H-M   'P 1'
#
loop_
_entity.id
_entity.type
_entity.pdbx_description
1 polymer ?
#
loop_
_entity_poly.entity_id
_entity_poly.type
_entity_poly.pdbx_seq_one_letter_code
_entity_poly.pdbx_strand_id
1 'polypeptide(L)'
;MTRPVEICRNRQGVPHIYAESDADLFFGFGFAVAQDRLFQLDWLRRKGAGRLSEILGAEGLAQDLLARTVGLPLIAHAEWDQLPHETQRLLNSFTQGINASIGQAAEALPIEFDLLDYSPEPWRSVDCLLIESEFRWYLTGRFPVIAIPELAKRYLGYGPLFRAFLSAEADDESILERDPVWANPSDSVGRTVADPDASIGSNNWVVGGNRSASGKPAVASDPHIAMEAVSCWYEVHLQGGSFDVAGCAYVGMPAVIIGRNRRMTWGITNNICSQRDLYRERTSQEPPGCFLHAGQWTPAEERIESIEVRGQGTVTRRIVSSPVGPIVDEVLPEPANRSGPVSLRWLGAESGGWLTALLGMNRAKNCADFRESLRPWHVPTFSVVFADVEGNIGYQATGRIPLRHRPERGYRAAWDPDDQWDGLVPFEGMPSAVNPPRGFVVTANNRVVDDSYPFPLSGTWTSGHRARRIREVIESRATHQHDDHRRLQQDPRSLRAVDCLPGLCALLADEHLERVQQARVLLRDWNGDCLTELVAPTVFNVFFVDWCRRVAAERFPEDAVPLMASGIEGLAARLLQIKPPGCDADGWFRAKDFGDIVRETFRGTLERLAQRFGPNIGEWTWGRLHRLDLKHFLSGRGDLGLLLNQGGAGVRGDATTVCNTGRGRDFEAAVGAGFRMICDLGESPAGLWMVDAQSQSGHCGSPHYQDQFHDWLAGQYHFVALDRQAVAGEFLACLQLDPYA
;
A
#
# COMPACT_ATOMS: atom_id res chain seq x y z
N MET A 1 -9.93 30.43 13.93
CA MET A 1 -10.67 29.84 15.06
C MET A 1 -11.62 30.87 15.64
N THR A 2 -12.88 30.51 15.83
CA THR A 2 -13.93 31.45 16.29
C THR A 2 -14.38 31.13 17.70
N ARG A 3 -14.26 29.88 18.16
CA ARG A 3 -14.59 29.38 19.50
C ARG A 3 -13.45 28.51 20.03
N PRO A 4 -13.39 28.32 21.36
CA PRO A 4 -12.36 27.48 21.97
C PRO A 4 -12.34 26.07 21.40
N VAL A 5 -11.13 25.51 21.28
CA VAL A 5 -10.90 24.12 20.90
C VAL A 5 -10.13 23.44 22.02
N GLU A 6 -10.55 22.26 22.41
CA GLU A 6 -9.87 21.45 23.41
C GLU A 6 -9.22 20.23 22.75
N ILE A 7 -7.94 19.98 23.04
CA ILE A 7 -7.16 18.84 22.56
C ILE A 7 -6.70 18.06 23.78
N CYS A 8 -7.32 16.91 24.05
CA CYS A 8 -6.95 16.02 25.15
C CYS A 8 -6.20 14.81 24.63
N ARG A 9 -5.08 14.46 25.22
CA ARG A 9 -4.27 13.30 24.82
C ARG A 9 -4.41 12.16 25.81
N ASN A 10 -4.69 10.96 25.29
CA ASN A 10 -4.74 9.74 26.08
C ASN A 10 -3.32 9.20 26.37
N ARG A 11 -3.23 8.01 26.99
CA ARG A 11 -1.96 7.40 27.39
C ARG A 11 -1.02 7.05 26.23
N GLN A 12 -1.54 6.84 25.02
CA GLN A 12 -0.78 6.59 23.81
C GLN A 12 -0.49 7.88 23.02
N GLY A 13 -0.83 9.04 23.57
CA GLY A 13 -0.65 10.33 22.90
C GLY A 13 -1.70 10.65 21.84
N VAL A 14 -2.70 9.79 21.67
CA VAL A 14 -3.77 10.00 20.67
C VAL A 14 -4.59 11.24 21.04
N PRO A 15 -4.71 12.24 20.16
CA PRO A 15 -5.50 13.43 20.44
C PRO A 15 -6.99 13.17 20.26
N HIS A 16 -7.76 13.54 21.27
CA HIS A 16 -9.20 13.71 21.24
C HIS A 16 -9.48 15.21 21.14
N ILE A 17 -10.04 15.64 20.02
CA ILE A 17 -10.23 17.04 19.68
C ILE A 17 -11.71 17.38 19.75
N TYR A 18 -12.04 18.39 20.57
CA TYR A 18 -13.40 18.83 20.83
C TYR A 18 -13.58 20.28 20.42
N ALA A 19 -14.60 20.56 19.59
CA ALA A 19 -14.94 21.91 19.14
C ALA A 19 -16.45 22.02 18.88
N GLU A 20 -16.96 23.25 18.78
CA GLU A 20 -18.38 23.47 18.50
C GLU A 20 -18.71 23.51 17.01
N SER A 21 -17.72 23.84 16.14
CA SER A 21 -17.91 23.95 14.69
C SER A 21 -16.94 23.09 13.94
N ASP A 22 -17.29 22.71 12.69
CA ASP A 22 -16.38 22.00 11.79
C ASP A 22 -15.08 22.77 11.55
N ALA A 23 -15.15 24.08 11.38
CA ALA A 23 -13.98 24.92 11.12
C ALA A 23 -13.01 24.93 12.32
N ASP A 24 -13.53 25.10 13.53
CA ASP A 24 -12.70 25.09 14.74
C ASP A 24 -12.14 23.68 15.02
N LEU A 25 -12.91 22.62 14.72
CA LEU A 25 -12.47 21.23 14.84
C LEU A 25 -11.27 20.94 13.92
N PHE A 26 -11.36 21.37 12.67
CA PHE A 26 -10.26 21.17 11.70
C PHE A 26 -9.05 22.06 12.00
N PHE A 27 -9.26 23.24 12.60
CA PHE A 27 -8.15 24.02 13.15
C PHE A 27 -7.40 23.24 14.23
N GLY A 28 -8.13 22.68 15.21
CA GLY A 28 -7.54 21.84 16.26
C GLY A 28 -6.84 20.61 15.72
N PHE A 29 -7.39 19.98 14.67
CA PHE A 29 -6.77 18.83 14.02
C PHE A 29 -5.44 19.21 13.36
N GLY A 30 -5.39 20.29 12.58
CA GLY A 30 -4.16 20.79 11.98
C GLY A 30 -3.09 21.16 13.02
N PHE A 31 -3.53 21.79 14.11
CA PHE A 31 -2.64 22.14 15.22
C PHE A 31 -2.04 20.89 15.89
N ALA A 32 -2.87 19.88 16.21
CA ALA A 32 -2.41 18.64 16.87
C ALA A 32 -1.46 17.82 15.99
N VAL A 33 -1.79 17.69 14.71
CA VAL A 33 -0.93 16.94 13.77
C VAL A 33 0.43 17.61 13.60
N ALA A 34 0.45 18.95 13.56
CA ALA A 34 1.71 19.69 13.45
C ALA A 34 2.53 19.64 14.75
N GLN A 35 1.89 19.63 15.92
CA GLN A 35 2.59 19.40 17.19
C GLN A 35 3.36 18.08 17.20
N ASP A 36 2.80 17.03 16.61
CA ASP A 36 3.39 15.70 16.67
C ASP A 36 4.29 15.38 15.48
N ARG A 37 4.04 15.97 14.30
CA ARG A 37 4.55 15.49 13.01
C ARG A 37 5.07 16.59 12.09
N LEU A 38 5.51 17.75 12.63
CA LEU A 38 5.86 18.93 11.82
C LEU A 38 6.94 18.63 10.77
N PHE A 39 8.02 17.92 11.14
CA PHE A 39 9.07 17.57 10.17
C PHE A 39 8.52 16.63 9.09
N GLN A 40 7.75 15.61 9.47
CA GLN A 40 7.15 14.69 8.51
C GLN A 40 6.18 15.40 7.54
N LEU A 41 5.38 16.35 8.02
CA LEU A 41 4.53 17.20 7.17
C LEU A 41 5.37 17.94 6.13
N ASP A 42 6.47 18.62 6.56
CA ASP A 42 7.35 19.35 5.65
C ASP A 42 8.06 18.41 4.65
N TRP A 43 8.49 17.25 5.11
CA TRP A 43 9.07 16.21 4.26
C TRP A 43 8.09 15.74 3.17
N LEU A 44 6.86 15.39 3.55
CA LEU A 44 5.85 14.87 2.62
C LEU A 44 5.42 15.92 1.59
N ARG A 45 5.21 17.20 2.01
CA ARG A 45 4.88 18.26 1.04
C ARG A 45 6.02 18.52 0.07
N ARG A 46 7.29 18.49 0.53
CA ARG A 46 8.46 18.62 -0.35
C ARG A 46 8.58 17.46 -1.31
N LYS A 47 8.31 16.25 -0.85
CA LYS A 47 8.28 15.05 -1.69
C LYS A 47 7.24 15.19 -2.80
N GLY A 48 6.00 15.58 -2.48
CA GLY A 48 4.94 15.83 -3.46
C GLY A 48 5.22 17.00 -4.38
N ALA A 49 5.89 18.03 -3.89
CA ALA A 49 6.28 19.21 -4.66
C ALA A 49 7.52 19.01 -5.54
N GLY A 50 8.28 17.91 -5.38
CA GLY A 50 9.57 17.71 -6.03
C GLY A 50 10.61 18.76 -5.58
N ARG A 51 10.76 18.90 -4.24
CA ARG A 51 11.61 19.89 -3.57
C ARG A 51 12.49 19.30 -2.45
N LEU A 52 12.65 17.97 -2.42
CA LEU A 52 13.51 17.32 -1.42
C LEU A 52 14.99 17.71 -1.59
N SER A 53 15.44 17.96 -2.82
CA SER A 53 16.83 18.37 -3.12
C SER A 53 17.23 19.68 -2.46
N GLU A 54 16.27 20.55 -2.14
CA GLU A 54 16.52 21.82 -1.44
C GLU A 54 17.12 21.58 -0.04
N ILE A 55 16.77 20.47 0.59
CA ILE A 55 17.22 20.12 1.94
C ILE A 55 18.21 18.94 1.94
N LEU A 56 18.10 18.01 0.99
CA LEU A 56 18.94 16.80 0.92
C LEU A 56 20.11 16.90 -0.05
N GLY A 57 20.15 17.91 -0.93
CA GLY A 57 21.11 17.96 -2.03
C GLY A 57 20.84 16.89 -3.08
N ALA A 58 21.90 16.34 -3.67
CA ALA A 58 21.80 15.36 -4.75
C ALA A 58 20.99 14.10 -4.42
N GLU A 59 20.88 13.72 -3.15
CA GLU A 59 20.13 12.54 -2.71
C GLU A 59 18.62 12.66 -3.00
N GLY A 60 18.08 13.89 -2.96
CA GLY A 60 16.66 14.16 -3.26
C GLY A 60 16.32 14.23 -4.75
N LEU A 61 17.33 14.40 -5.63
CA LEU A 61 17.12 14.79 -7.02
C LEU A 61 16.30 13.77 -7.83
N ALA A 62 16.52 12.49 -7.64
CA ALA A 62 15.79 11.45 -8.38
C ALA A 62 14.28 11.47 -8.05
N GLN A 63 13.94 11.67 -6.78
CA GLN A 63 12.54 11.78 -6.34
C GLN A 63 11.90 13.08 -6.86
N ASP A 64 12.65 14.18 -6.84
CA ASP A 64 12.16 15.46 -7.34
C ASP A 64 11.92 15.40 -8.86
N LEU A 65 12.85 14.80 -9.62
CA LEU A 65 12.69 14.56 -11.06
C LEU A 65 11.42 13.73 -11.35
N LEU A 66 11.17 12.67 -10.59
CA LEU A 66 9.97 11.86 -10.74
C LEU A 66 8.70 12.70 -10.51
N ALA A 67 8.62 13.41 -9.38
CA ALA A 67 7.46 14.24 -9.03
C ALA A 67 7.20 15.33 -10.08
N ARG A 68 8.26 15.98 -10.58
CA ARG A 68 8.18 17.02 -11.62
C ARG A 68 7.84 16.45 -12.98
N THR A 69 8.39 15.28 -13.36
CA THR A 69 8.08 14.62 -14.64
C THR A 69 6.61 14.20 -14.68
N VAL A 70 6.11 13.55 -13.64
CA VAL A 70 4.69 13.17 -13.53
C VAL A 70 3.79 14.40 -13.42
N GLY A 71 4.28 15.50 -12.86
CA GLY A 71 3.54 16.76 -12.73
C GLY A 71 2.71 16.84 -11.45
N LEU A 72 3.10 16.16 -10.36
CA LEU A 72 2.35 16.15 -9.10
C LEU A 72 1.99 17.55 -8.59
N PRO A 73 2.90 18.57 -8.65
CA PRO A 73 2.54 19.93 -8.23
C PRO A 73 1.41 20.55 -9.07
N LEU A 74 1.42 20.33 -10.37
CA LEU A 74 0.39 20.87 -11.27
C LEU A 74 -0.97 20.22 -10.98
N ILE A 75 -0.96 18.90 -10.75
CA ILE A 75 -2.15 18.12 -10.39
C ILE A 75 -2.76 18.63 -9.10
N ALA A 76 -1.96 18.86 -8.06
CA ALA A 76 -2.43 19.37 -6.77
C ALA A 76 -3.06 20.78 -6.90
N HIS A 77 -2.47 21.67 -7.69
CA HIS A 77 -3.04 22.98 -7.95
C HIS A 77 -4.34 22.91 -8.75
N ALA A 78 -4.40 22.09 -9.80
CA ALA A 78 -5.61 21.92 -10.58
C ALA A 78 -6.77 21.31 -9.76
N GLU A 79 -6.44 20.40 -8.83
CA GLU A 79 -7.44 19.82 -7.92
C GLU A 79 -7.97 20.84 -6.92
N TRP A 80 -7.11 21.71 -6.37
CA TRP A 80 -7.55 22.79 -5.50
C TRP A 80 -8.66 23.65 -6.12
N ASP A 81 -8.51 23.98 -7.40
CA ASP A 81 -9.48 24.81 -8.12
C ASP A 81 -10.83 24.10 -8.37
N GLN A 82 -10.84 22.77 -8.32
CA GLN A 82 -12.03 21.93 -8.54
C GLN A 82 -12.71 21.48 -7.24
N LEU A 83 -12.06 21.67 -6.08
CA LEU A 83 -12.63 21.23 -4.80
C LEU A 83 -13.93 21.98 -4.47
N PRO A 84 -14.92 21.26 -3.89
CA PRO A 84 -16.09 21.92 -3.31
C PRO A 84 -15.70 22.98 -2.27
N HIS A 85 -16.41 24.11 -2.25
CA HIS A 85 -16.12 25.21 -1.30
C HIS A 85 -16.12 24.76 0.18
N GLU A 86 -16.93 23.79 0.53
CA GLU A 86 -16.93 23.21 1.89
C GLU A 86 -15.60 22.55 2.19
N THR A 87 -15.08 21.71 1.29
CA THR A 87 -13.79 21.05 1.43
C THR A 87 -12.64 22.06 1.49
N GLN A 88 -12.67 23.10 0.64
CA GLN A 88 -11.68 24.18 0.69
C GLN A 88 -11.69 24.91 2.06
N ARG A 89 -12.88 25.16 2.63
CA ARG A 89 -12.97 25.79 3.96
C ARG A 89 -12.36 24.93 5.06
N LEU A 90 -12.63 23.63 5.06
CA LEU A 90 -12.04 22.69 6.03
C LEU A 90 -10.53 22.62 5.89
N LEU A 91 -10.00 22.54 4.65
CA LEU A 91 -8.56 22.59 4.38
C LEU A 91 -7.92 23.91 4.85
N ASN A 92 -8.58 25.05 4.64
CA ASN A 92 -8.09 26.35 5.12
C ASN A 92 -8.02 26.39 6.64
N SER A 93 -9.02 25.83 7.34
CA SER A 93 -9.02 25.76 8.80
C SER A 93 -7.90 24.85 9.32
N PHE A 94 -7.72 23.69 8.72
CA PHE A 94 -6.62 22.76 9.02
C PHE A 94 -5.25 23.43 8.81
N THR A 95 -5.07 24.11 7.69
CA THR A 95 -3.88 24.92 7.37
C THR A 95 -3.58 25.98 8.42
N GLN A 96 -4.61 26.71 8.88
CA GLN A 96 -4.46 27.71 9.93
C GLN A 96 -3.99 27.07 11.25
N GLY A 97 -4.50 25.89 11.59
CA GLY A 97 -4.05 25.12 12.75
C GLY A 97 -2.58 24.72 12.66
N ILE A 98 -2.13 24.21 11.51
CA ILE A 98 -0.71 23.88 11.27
C ILE A 98 0.15 25.14 11.45
N ASN A 99 -0.22 26.25 10.82
CA ASN A 99 0.54 27.50 10.92
C ASN A 99 0.58 28.06 12.34
N ALA A 100 -0.49 27.92 13.11
CA ALA A 100 -0.49 28.31 14.52
C ALA A 100 0.51 27.47 15.34
N SER A 101 0.59 26.15 15.07
CA SER A 101 1.57 25.26 15.69
C SER A 101 3.01 25.60 15.25
N ILE A 102 3.25 25.89 13.96
CA ILE A 102 4.56 26.36 13.47
C ILE A 102 4.99 27.63 14.21
N GLY A 103 4.08 28.60 14.35
CA GLY A 103 4.36 29.84 15.08
C GLY A 103 4.71 29.60 16.55
N GLN A 104 4.03 28.66 17.21
CA GLN A 104 4.31 28.29 18.60
C GLN A 104 5.64 27.55 18.75
N ALA A 105 5.99 26.70 17.79
CA ALA A 105 7.21 25.91 17.80
C ALA A 105 8.45 26.69 17.35
N ALA A 106 8.35 27.96 16.96
CA ALA A 106 9.45 28.72 16.35
C ALA A 106 10.75 28.77 17.19
N GLU A 107 10.63 28.69 18.53
CA GLU A 107 11.78 28.70 19.44
C GLU A 107 12.32 27.29 19.76
N ALA A 108 11.59 26.24 19.40
CA ALA A 108 11.96 24.82 19.67
C ALA A 108 11.38 23.91 18.59
N LEU A 109 11.94 24.01 17.39
CA LEU A 109 11.57 23.12 16.26
C LEU A 109 12.00 21.67 16.49
N PRO A 110 11.38 20.69 15.81
CA PRO A 110 11.92 19.34 15.72
C PRO A 110 13.40 19.32 15.32
N ILE A 111 14.17 18.44 15.96
CA ILE A 111 15.64 18.38 15.81
C ILE A 111 16.09 18.23 14.35
N GLU A 112 15.28 17.64 13.50
CA GLU A 112 15.59 17.43 12.09
C GLU A 112 15.78 18.74 11.32
N PHE A 113 15.08 19.81 11.73
CA PHE A 113 15.28 21.14 11.14
C PHE A 113 16.66 21.71 11.45
N ASP A 114 17.12 21.53 12.69
CA ASP A 114 18.47 21.92 13.10
C ASP A 114 19.55 21.06 12.39
N LEU A 115 19.33 19.73 12.32
CA LEU A 115 20.25 18.80 11.65
C LEU A 115 20.37 19.08 10.15
N LEU A 116 19.34 19.59 9.52
CA LEU A 116 19.33 19.98 8.11
C LEU A 116 19.55 21.47 7.88
N ASP A 117 19.71 22.27 8.95
CA ASP A 117 19.97 23.74 8.90
C ASP A 117 18.97 24.46 7.98
N TYR A 118 17.68 24.36 8.30
CA TYR A 118 16.60 25.14 7.68
C TYR A 118 15.39 25.27 8.60
N SER A 119 14.44 26.14 8.24
CA SER A 119 13.18 26.32 8.97
C SER A 119 11.98 26.00 8.09
N PRO A 120 10.86 25.53 8.66
CA PRO A 120 9.65 25.23 7.91
C PRO A 120 9.06 26.51 7.30
N GLU A 121 8.68 26.44 6.04
CA GLU A 121 7.89 27.49 5.38
C GLU A 121 6.45 27.48 5.91
N PRO A 122 5.74 28.62 5.86
CA PRO A 122 4.31 28.64 6.15
C PRO A 122 3.55 27.60 5.30
N TRP A 123 2.59 26.94 5.93
CA TRP A 123 1.77 25.94 5.28
C TRP A 123 0.69 26.58 4.42
N ARG A 124 0.44 26.06 3.24
CA ARG A 124 -0.62 26.44 2.33
C ARG A 124 -1.61 25.28 2.18
N SER A 125 -2.89 25.57 1.94
CA SER A 125 -3.92 24.53 1.83
C SER A 125 -3.65 23.53 0.69
N VAL A 126 -3.01 23.99 -0.39
CA VAL A 126 -2.57 23.12 -1.49
C VAL A 126 -1.47 22.12 -1.07
N ASP A 127 -0.73 22.37 0.02
CA ASP A 127 0.30 21.45 0.51
C ASP A 127 -0.31 20.11 0.99
N CYS A 128 -1.58 20.13 1.47
CA CYS A 128 -2.32 18.90 1.75
C CYS A 128 -2.60 18.09 0.46
N LEU A 129 -2.90 18.77 -0.64
CA LEU A 129 -3.13 18.13 -1.94
C LEU A 129 -1.84 17.66 -2.60
N LEU A 130 -0.70 18.32 -2.34
CA LEU A 130 0.62 17.79 -2.74
C LEU A 130 0.89 16.44 -2.07
N ILE A 131 0.61 16.34 -0.76
CA ILE A 131 0.74 15.07 -0.02
C ILE A 131 -0.24 14.03 -0.57
N GLU A 132 -1.50 14.40 -0.80
CA GLU A 132 -2.49 13.51 -1.39
C GLU A 132 -2.07 13.02 -2.78
N SER A 133 -1.60 13.92 -3.66
CA SER A 133 -1.15 13.58 -5.02
C SER A 133 0.04 12.63 -5.01
N GLU A 134 1.00 12.84 -4.10
CA GLU A 134 2.14 11.94 -3.90
C GLU A 134 1.68 10.57 -3.42
N PHE A 135 0.77 10.51 -2.45
CA PHE A 135 0.26 9.25 -1.93
C PHE A 135 -0.58 8.49 -2.98
N ARG A 136 -1.39 9.19 -3.79
CA ARG A 136 -2.07 8.59 -4.95
C ARG A 136 -1.07 8.01 -5.95
N TRP A 137 0.02 8.75 -6.22
CA TRP A 137 1.10 8.27 -7.07
C TRP A 137 1.80 7.05 -6.49
N TYR A 138 2.16 7.07 -5.20
CA TYR A 138 2.74 5.94 -4.49
C TYR A 138 1.88 4.68 -4.62
N LEU A 139 0.57 4.80 -4.51
CA LEU A 139 -0.37 3.67 -4.59
C LEU A 139 -0.62 3.18 -6.02
N THR A 140 -0.53 4.03 -7.05
CA THR A 140 -1.01 3.70 -8.40
C THR A 140 0.04 3.89 -9.49
N GLY A 141 1.11 4.63 -9.28
CA GLY A 141 2.09 5.01 -10.31
C GLY A 141 3.08 3.91 -10.71
N ARG A 142 3.28 2.93 -9.93
CA ARG A 142 4.23 1.80 -10.00
C ARG A 142 4.59 1.34 -11.41
N PHE A 143 5.62 1.91 -12.00
CA PHE A 143 6.12 1.57 -13.35
C PHE A 143 6.48 0.09 -13.55
N PRO A 144 7.12 -0.61 -12.60
CA PRO A 144 7.45 -2.02 -12.75
C PRO A 144 6.27 -2.90 -13.14
N VAL A 145 5.07 -2.59 -12.63
CA VAL A 145 3.82 -3.32 -12.89
C VAL A 145 3.45 -3.37 -14.38
N ILE A 146 3.82 -2.35 -15.17
CA ILE A 146 3.57 -2.30 -16.61
C ILE A 146 4.82 -2.69 -17.39
N ALA A 147 6.00 -2.31 -16.90
CA ALA A 147 7.27 -2.59 -17.56
C ALA A 147 7.62 -4.09 -17.58
N ILE A 148 7.33 -4.82 -16.50
CA ILE A 148 7.59 -6.27 -16.41
C ILE A 148 6.82 -7.05 -17.49
N PRO A 149 5.49 -6.90 -17.68
CA PRO A 149 4.77 -7.54 -18.77
C PRO A 149 5.31 -7.15 -20.16
N GLU A 150 5.70 -5.90 -20.37
CA GLU A 150 6.28 -5.47 -21.64
C GLU A 150 7.61 -6.15 -21.93
N LEU A 151 8.50 -6.23 -20.95
CA LEU A 151 9.77 -6.94 -21.07
C LEU A 151 9.55 -8.45 -21.27
N ALA A 152 8.63 -9.05 -20.50
CA ALA A 152 8.27 -10.45 -20.68
C ALA A 152 7.77 -10.73 -22.11
N LYS A 153 6.90 -9.88 -22.65
CA LYS A 153 6.42 -9.96 -24.03
C LYS A 153 7.57 -9.86 -25.04
N ARG A 154 8.50 -8.95 -24.81
CA ARG A 154 9.67 -8.75 -25.66
C ARG A 154 10.60 -9.98 -25.73
N TYR A 155 10.82 -10.63 -24.58
CA TYR A 155 11.78 -11.76 -24.48
C TYR A 155 11.16 -13.14 -24.74
N LEU A 156 9.88 -13.33 -24.38
CA LEU A 156 9.17 -14.60 -24.51
C LEU A 156 8.30 -14.69 -25.77
N GLY A 157 7.94 -13.54 -26.37
CA GLY A 157 6.93 -13.45 -27.41
C GLY A 157 5.52 -13.71 -26.86
N TYR A 158 4.51 -13.59 -27.73
CA TYR A 158 3.13 -13.96 -27.40
C TYR A 158 2.97 -15.48 -27.52
N GLY A 159 2.87 -16.17 -26.37
CA GLY A 159 2.77 -17.63 -26.40
C GLY A 159 2.52 -18.23 -25.00
N PRO A 160 2.60 -19.57 -24.90
CA PRO A 160 2.38 -20.28 -23.63
C PRO A 160 3.30 -19.80 -22.49
N LEU A 161 4.58 -19.54 -22.78
CA LEU A 161 5.54 -19.08 -21.77
C LEU A 161 5.20 -17.69 -21.24
N PHE A 162 4.72 -16.78 -22.09
CA PHE A 162 4.25 -15.46 -21.65
C PHE A 162 3.02 -15.59 -20.76
N ARG A 163 2.05 -16.44 -21.12
CA ARG A 163 0.88 -16.71 -20.27
C ARG A 163 1.27 -17.35 -18.94
N ALA A 164 2.19 -18.32 -18.96
CA ALA A 164 2.71 -18.95 -17.75
C ALA A 164 3.39 -17.93 -16.83
N PHE A 165 4.18 -17.01 -17.38
CA PHE A 165 4.82 -15.93 -16.64
C PHE A 165 3.79 -15.02 -15.97
N LEU A 166 2.68 -14.71 -16.66
CA LEU A 166 1.63 -13.82 -16.12
C LEU A 166 0.67 -14.53 -15.16
N SER A 167 0.79 -15.83 -14.93
CA SER A 167 -0.15 -16.56 -14.08
C SER A 167 0.03 -16.27 -12.58
N ALA A 168 -1.08 -16.11 -11.86
CA ALA A 168 -1.08 -15.93 -10.42
C ALA A 168 -0.76 -17.22 -9.65
N GLU A 169 -0.40 -17.11 -8.39
CA GLU A 169 -0.16 -18.24 -7.48
C GLU A 169 -1.47 -18.91 -7.06
N ALA A 170 -2.44 -18.12 -6.59
CA ALA A 170 -3.78 -18.53 -6.19
C ALA A 170 -4.78 -17.57 -6.80
N ASP A 171 -5.40 -17.95 -7.90
CA ASP A 171 -6.25 -17.11 -8.74
C ASP A 171 -7.75 -17.34 -8.55
N ASP A 172 -8.13 -18.27 -7.69
CA ASP A 172 -9.51 -18.65 -7.35
C ASP A 172 -10.12 -17.84 -6.20
N GLU A 173 -9.33 -17.01 -5.50
CA GLU A 173 -9.79 -16.18 -4.37
C GLU A 173 -10.24 -14.79 -4.85
N SER A 174 -11.45 -14.71 -5.40
CA SER A 174 -12.12 -13.44 -5.70
C SER A 174 -12.82 -12.88 -4.47
N ILE A 175 -12.82 -11.53 -4.34
CA ILE A 175 -13.51 -10.83 -3.23
C ILE A 175 -15.02 -11.08 -3.31
N LEU A 176 -15.60 -10.87 -4.50
CA LEU A 176 -17.00 -11.17 -4.77
C LEU A 176 -17.13 -12.54 -5.43
N GLU A 177 -18.12 -13.30 -4.94
CA GLU A 177 -18.53 -14.53 -5.59
C GLU A 177 -19.13 -14.24 -6.95
N ARG A 178 -19.02 -15.20 -7.87
CA ARG A 178 -19.60 -15.10 -9.19
C ARG A 178 -21.14 -14.98 -9.08
N ASP A 179 -21.69 -13.97 -9.71
CA ASP A 179 -23.14 -13.88 -9.91
C ASP A 179 -23.54 -14.79 -11.10
N PRO A 180 -24.51 -15.72 -10.92
CA PRO A 180 -24.98 -16.56 -12.01
C PRO A 180 -25.53 -15.80 -13.24
N VAL A 181 -25.90 -14.53 -13.07
CA VAL A 181 -26.37 -13.65 -14.16
C VAL A 181 -25.22 -13.15 -15.06
N TRP A 182 -23.97 -13.20 -14.60
CA TRP A 182 -22.83 -12.79 -15.41
C TRP A 182 -22.60 -13.77 -16.55
N ALA A 183 -22.34 -13.22 -17.75
CA ALA A 183 -22.10 -14.00 -18.97
C ALA A 183 -20.86 -14.92 -18.77
N ASN A 184 -20.78 -16.00 -19.56
CA ASN A 184 -19.58 -16.81 -19.59
C ASN A 184 -18.37 -15.97 -20.02
N PRO A 185 -17.21 -16.19 -19.41
CA PRO A 185 -16.00 -15.42 -19.73
C PRO A 185 -15.70 -15.53 -21.23
N SER A 186 -15.62 -14.40 -21.90
CA SER A 186 -14.86 -14.29 -23.15
C SER A 186 -13.40 -14.58 -22.81
N ASP A 187 -12.61 -15.13 -23.74
CA ASP A 187 -11.18 -15.41 -23.57
C ASP A 187 -10.45 -14.20 -22.94
N SER A 188 -10.47 -14.14 -21.61
CA SER A 188 -9.96 -12.99 -20.88
C SER A 188 -8.47 -13.16 -20.64
N VAL A 189 -7.70 -12.23 -21.17
CA VAL A 189 -6.26 -12.08 -20.98
C VAL A 189 -5.93 -11.48 -19.58
N GLY A 190 -6.89 -11.45 -18.67
CA GLY A 190 -6.84 -10.74 -17.39
C GLY A 190 -6.07 -11.42 -16.25
N ARG A 191 -5.16 -12.37 -16.51
CA ARG A 191 -4.46 -13.08 -15.43
C ARG A 191 -3.30 -12.25 -14.85
N THR A 192 -3.24 -12.27 -13.55
CA THR A 192 -2.39 -11.52 -12.63
C THR A 192 -0.90 -11.69 -12.85
N VAL A 193 -0.16 -10.59 -12.93
CA VAL A 193 1.26 -10.54 -12.58
C VAL A 193 1.34 -10.21 -11.10
N ALA A 194 2.13 -10.95 -10.33
CA ALA A 194 2.49 -10.54 -8.99
C ALA A 194 3.11 -9.13 -9.04
N ASP A 195 2.69 -8.27 -8.14
CA ASP A 195 3.31 -6.97 -7.96
C ASP A 195 4.77 -7.20 -7.55
N PRO A 196 5.76 -6.61 -8.22
CA PRO A 196 7.16 -6.69 -7.79
C PRO A 196 7.38 -6.16 -6.37
N ASP A 197 6.46 -5.31 -5.88
CA ASP A 197 6.37 -4.87 -4.50
C ASP A 197 5.25 -5.65 -3.76
N ALA A 198 5.16 -6.97 -3.96
CA ALA A 198 4.13 -7.83 -3.36
C ALA A 198 4.02 -7.74 -1.83
N SER A 199 5.00 -7.12 -1.20
CA SER A 199 5.00 -6.77 0.21
C SER A 199 4.07 -5.60 0.54
N ILE A 200 3.79 -4.67 -0.41
CA ILE A 200 2.85 -3.57 -0.23
C ILE A 200 1.43 -4.09 -0.45
N GLY A 201 0.62 -4.00 0.58
CA GLY A 201 -0.73 -4.53 0.50
C GLY A 201 -1.60 -4.02 1.63
N SER A 202 -2.57 -4.81 2.02
CA SER A 202 -3.42 -4.57 3.19
C SER A 202 -4.29 -5.79 3.42
N ASN A 203 -4.85 -5.96 4.62
CA ASN A 203 -6.00 -6.82 4.83
C ASN A 203 -7.17 -6.00 5.34
N ASN A 204 -8.36 -6.37 4.96
CA ASN A 204 -9.54 -6.03 5.73
C ASN A 204 -10.63 -7.11 5.58
N TRP A 205 -11.48 -7.17 6.57
CA TRP A 205 -12.70 -7.98 6.51
C TRP A 205 -13.80 -7.36 7.34
N VAL A 206 -15.03 -7.65 6.93
CA VAL A 206 -16.24 -7.34 7.68
C VAL A 206 -17.01 -8.62 7.91
N VAL A 207 -17.50 -8.82 9.13
CA VAL A 207 -18.44 -9.91 9.47
C VAL A 207 -19.77 -9.31 9.92
N GLY A 208 -20.88 -9.92 9.48
CA GLY A 208 -22.23 -9.53 9.90
C GLY A 208 -22.53 -9.98 11.33
N GLY A 209 -23.58 -9.42 11.93
CA GLY A 209 -23.99 -9.74 13.30
C GLY A 209 -24.28 -11.22 13.54
N ASN A 210 -24.70 -11.96 12.50
CA ASN A 210 -24.90 -13.41 12.58
C ASN A 210 -23.60 -14.22 12.71
N ARG A 211 -22.44 -13.59 12.49
CA ARG A 211 -21.09 -14.18 12.65
C ARG A 211 -20.28 -13.52 13.75
N SER A 212 -20.82 -12.53 14.45
CA SER A 212 -20.21 -11.85 15.59
C SER A 212 -20.85 -12.30 16.90
N ALA A 213 -20.05 -12.51 17.93
CA ALA A 213 -20.52 -12.87 19.26
C ALA A 213 -21.33 -11.74 19.93
N SER A 214 -21.10 -10.48 19.56
CA SER A 214 -21.89 -9.32 20.03
C SER A 214 -23.26 -9.23 19.38
N GLY A 215 -23.53 -9.99 18.30
CA GLY A 215 -24.74 -9.87 17.48
C GLY A 215 -24.76 -8.62 16.59
N LYS A 216 -23.69 -7.82 16.56
CA LYS A 216 -23.50 -6.66 15.70
C LYS A 216 -22.31 -6.87 14.75
N PRO A 217 -22.28 -6.18 13.60
CA PRO A 217 -21.15 -6.30 12.68
C PRO A 217 -19.82 -5.88 13.29
N ALA A 218 -18.75 -6.53 12.84
CA ALA A 218 -17.39 -6.16 13.17
C ALA A 218 -16.52 -5.98 11.90
N VAL A 219 -15.60 -5.00 11.94
CA VAL A 219 -14.61 -4.74 10.89
C VAL A 219 -13.21 -4.84 11.49
N ALA A 220 -12.29 -5.49 10.77
CA ALA A 220 -10.87 -5.42 11.04
C ALA A 220 -10.13 -4.93 9.79
N SER A 221 -9.12 -4.10 9.98
CA SER A 221 -8.34 -3.50 8.89
C SER A 221 -6.89 -3.27 9.31
N ASP A 222 -5.96 -3.60 8.44
CA ASP A 222 -4.52 -3.38 8.62
C ASP A 222 -3.87 -3.07 7.26
N PRO A 223 -3.53 -1.79 7.00
CA PRO A 223 -2.82 -1.39 5.79
C PRO A 223 -1.35 -1.79 5.85
N HIS A 224 -0.83 -2.32 4.73
CA HIS A 224 0.58 -2.71 4.60
C HIS A 224 1.30 -1.73 3.68
N ILE A 225 2.15 -0.94 4.27
CA ILE A 225 2.98 0.05 3.58
C ILE A 225 4.40 0.03 4.15
N ALA A 226 5.29 0.86 3.61
CA ALA A 226 6.64 1.00 4.14
C ALA A 226 6.61 1.30 5.65
N MET A 227 7.42 0.58 6.41
CA MET A 227 7.55 0.73 7.86
C MET A 227 8.82 1.53 8.15
N GLU A 228 8.65 2.84 8.30
CA GLU A 228 9.71 3.80 8.66
C GLU A 228 9.61 4.14 10.15
N ALA A 229 10.58 4.87 10.72
CA ALA A 229 10.55 5.23 12.15
C ALA A 229 9.36 6.13 12.51
N VAL A 230 8.89 6.94 11.57
CA VAL A 230 7.72 7.80 11.77
C VAL A 230 6.57 7.30 10.92
N SER A 231 5.47 6.92 11.57
CA SER A 231 4.29 6.39 10.88
C SER A 231 3.70 7.41 9.91
N CYS A 232 3.26 6.95 8.74
CA CYS A 232 2.41 7.76 7.88
C CYS A 232 0.97 7.85 8.40
N TRP A 233 0.59 6.98 9.33
CA TRP A 233 -0.70 7.00 9.99
C TRP A 233 -0.67 7.90 11.22
N TYR A 234 -1.79 8.56 11.49
CA TYR A 234 -1.99 9.42 12.64
C TYR A 234 -3.33 9.09 13.28
N GLU A 235 -3.28 8.51 14.47
CA GLU A 235 -4.49 8.19 15.21
C GLU A 235 -5.15 9.47 15.75
N VAL A 236 -6.46 9.59 15.63
CA VAL A 236 -7.20 10.80 16.05
C VAL A 236 -8.66 10.49 16.37
N HIS A 237 -9.22 11.23 17.33
CA HIS A 237 -10.66 11.34 17.53
C HIS A 237 -11.09 12.81 17.35
N LEU A 238 -12.07 13.03 16.49
CA LEU A 238 -12.62 14.33 16.13
C LEU A 238 -14.08 14.38 16.55
N GLN A 239 -14.44 15.28 17.49
CA GLN A 239 -15.81 15.47 17.93
C GLN A 239 -16.19 16.96 17.92
N GLY A 240 -17.09 17.33 17.02
CA GLY A 240 -17.58 18.71 16.89
C GLY A 240 -18.25 18.98 15.56
N GLY A 241 -19.16 19.94 15.54
CA GLY A 241 -19.93 20.26 14.34
C GLY A 241 -20.68 19.05 13.79
N SER A 242 -20.37 18.70 12.56
CA SER A 242 -20.95 17.53 11.86
C SER A 242 -20.14 16.24 11.99
N PHE A 243 -19.02 16.24 12.73
CA PHE A 243 -18.11 15.11 12.90
C PHE A 243 -18.16 14.53 14.31
N ASP A 244 -18.14 13.21 14.40
CA ASP A 244 -17.86 12.42 15.60
C ASP A 244 -17.23 11.12 15.15
N VAL A 245 -15.91 11.14 14.90
CA VAL A 245 -15.18 10.12 14.15
C VAL A 245 -13.83 9.84 14.79
N ALA A 246 -13.46 8.56 14.93
CA ALA A 246 -12.14 8.13 15.39
C ALA A 246 -11.54 7.08 14.46
N GLY A 247 -10.23 7.04 14.42
CA GLY A 247 -9.46 6.11 13.59
C GLY A 247 -8.11 6.68 13.22
N CYS A 248 -7.57 6.30 12.06
CA CYS A 248 -6.33 6.86 11.56
C CYS A 248 -6.55 7.72 10.31
N ALA A 249 -5.82 8.83 10.25
CA ALA A 249 -5.65 9.68 9.08
C ALA A 249 -4.27 9.42 8.46
N TYR A 250 -4.08 9.75 7.18
CA TYR A 250 -2.74 9.88 6.61
C TYR A 250 -2.20 11.28 6.95
N VAL A 251 -0.95 11.36 7.42
CA VAL A 251 -0.35 12.63 7.85
C VAL A 251 -0.42 13.68 6.74
N GLY A 252 -1.04 14.82 7.03
CA GLY A 252 -1.27 15.91 6.08
C GLY A 252 -2.59 15.82 5.29
N MET A 253 -3.35 14.72 5.40
CA MET A 253 -4.69 14.59 4.83
C MET A 253 -5.74 14.68 5.96
N PRO A 254 -6.54 15.77 6.03
CA PRO A 254 -7.44 15.99 7.16
C PRO A 254 -8.74 15.18 7.06
N ALA A 255 -8.65 13.86 7.12
CA ALA A 255 -9.80 12.95 7.16
C ALA A 255 -9.40 11.61 7.76
N VAL A 256 -10.29 10.95 8.49
CA VAL A 256 -10.11 9.57 8.95
C VAL A 256 -10.32 8.62 7.77
N ILE A 257 -9.26 7.90 7.42
CA ILE A 257 -9.24 6.97 6.27
C ILE A 257 -9.74 5.59 6.68
N ILE A 258 -9.34 5.11 7.85
CA ILE A 258 -9.77 3.82 8.44
C ILE A 258 -10.28 4.12 9.84
N GLY A 259 -11.49 3.67 10.19
CA GLY A 259 -12.02 3.97 11.51
C GLY A 259 -13.52 3.76 11.65
N ARG A 260 -14.08 4.54 12.54
CA ARG A 260 -15.53 4.58 12.79
C ARG A 260 -16.04 5.97 13.14
N ASN A 261 -17.33 6.19 12.87
CA ASN A 261 -18.12 7.21 13.55
C ASN A 261 -19.15 6.54 14.48
N ARG A 262 -20.12 7.30 15.02
CA ARG A 262 -21.15 6.69 15.91
C ARG A 262 -22.02 5.65 15.23
N ARG A 263 -22.15 5.68 13.91
CA ARG A 263 -23.11 4.89 13.14
C ARG A 263 -22.45 3.85 12.24
N MET A 264 -21.22 4.12 11.80
CA MET A 264 -20.51 3.36 10.77
C MET A 264 -19.13 2.96 11.24
N THR A 265 -18.62 1.83 10.71
CA THR A 265 -17.20 1.49 10.73
C THR A 265 -16.74 1.04 9.35
N TRP A 266 -15.48 1.29 8.99
CA TRP A 266 -14.94 0.94 7.68
C TRP A 266 -13.45 0.64 7.72
N GLY A 267 -13.03 -0.19 6.75
CA GLY A 267 -11.63 -0.49 6.45
C GLY A 267 -11.39 -0.45 4.95
N ILE A 268 -10.14 -0.26 4.55
CA ILE A 268 -9.76 -0.15 3.15
C ILE A 268 -8.57 -1.05 2.81
N THR A 269 -8.56 -1.62 1.59
CA THR A 269 -7.37 -2.22 0.98
C THR A 269 -7.22 -1.71 -0.45
N ASN A 270 -5.99 -1.50 -0.91
CA ASN A 270 -5.78 -1.20 -2.33
C ASN A 270 -6.27 -2.40 -3.18
N ASN A 271 -7.19 -2.17 -4.11
CA ASN A 271 -7.69 -3.23 -4.98
C ASN A 271 -6.85 -3.43 -6.25
N ILE A 272 -5.84 -2.58 -6.44
CA ILE A 272 -4.79 -2.67 -7.47
C ILE A 272 -5.31 -2.78 -8.91
N CYS A 273 -6.52 -2.29 -9.19
CA CYS A 273 -6.98 -2.14 -10.56
C CYS A 273 -6.23 -1.00 -11.26
N SER A 274 -5.93 -1.19 -12.55
CA SER A 274 -5.04 -0.30 -13.28
C SER A 274 -5.71 1.02 -13.67
N GLN A 275 -5.17 2.12 -13.15
CA GLN A 275 -5.58 3.50 -13.46
C GLN A 275 -4.54 4.25 -14.28
N ARG A 276 -3.58 3.55 -14.89
CA ARG A 276 -2.52 4.09 -15.73
C ARG A 276 -2.16 3.12 -16.83
N ASP A 277 -1.63 3.68 -17.92
CA ASP A 277 -0.99 2.94 -18.99
C ASP A 277 0.28 3.67 -19.45
N LEU A 278 1.22 2.92 -20.01
CA LEU A 278 2.39 3.44 -20.70
C LEU A 278 2.21 3.24 -22.21
N TYR A 279 2.53 4.28 -22.97
CA TYR A 279 2.34 4.28 -24.42
C TYR A 279 3.67 4.45 -25.14
N ARG A 280 3.95 3.56 -26.09
CA ARG A 280 5.04 3.78 -27.04
C ARG A 280 4.67 4.89 -27.98
N GLU A 281 5.59 5.82 -28.19
CA GLU A 281 5.40 6.97 -29.05
C GLU A 281 6.10 6.80 -30.40
N ARG A 282 5.57 7.45 -31.42
CA ARG A 282 6.25 7.67 -32.69
C ARG A 282 6.52 9.15 -32.86
N THR A 283 7.80 9.47 -33.10
CA THR A 283 8.23 10.86 -33.33
C THR A 283 8.39 11.12 -34.84
N SER A 284 8.07 12.34 -35.30
CA SER A 284 8.27 12.76 -36.67
C SER A 284 9.66 13.36 -36.90
N GLN A 285 10.21 13.08 -38.07
CA GLN A 285 11.39 13.81 -38.59
C GLN A 285 10.99 15.13 -39.23
N GLU A 286 9.80 15.13 -39.90
CA GLU A 286 9.19 16.28 -40.59
C GLU A 286 7.67 16.27 -40.36
N PRO A 287 7.10 17.26 -39.62
CA PRO A 287 7.79 18.30 -38.84
C PRO A 287 8.46 17.72 -37.57
N PRO A 288 9.67 18.21 -37.19
CA PRO A 288 10.32 17.74 -36.00
C PRO A 288 9.55 18.14 -34.74
N GLY A 289 9.72 17.35 -33.64
CA GLY A 289 9.07 17.63 -32.37
C GLY A 289 7.55 17.32 -32.32
N CYS A 290 7.07 16.47 -33.22
CA CYS A 290 5.67 16.00 -33.22
C CYS A 290 5.61 14.51 -32.86
N PHE A 291 4.49 14.14 -32.23
CA PHE A 291 4.10 12.76 -31.92
C PHE A 291 2.90 12.31 -32.77
N LEU A 292 2.90 11.06 -33.19
CA LEU A 292 1.76 10.49 -33.92
C LEU A 292 0.71 10.00 -32.92
N HIS A 293 -0.41 10.71 -32.85
CA HIS A 293 -1.54 10.36 -32.00
C HIS A 293 -2.82 10.21 -32.82
N ALA A 294 -3.54 9.10 -32.69
CA ALA A 294 -4.80 8.83 -33.42
C ALA A 294 -4.73 9.12 -34.93
N GLY A 295 -3.59 8.81 -35.55
CA GLY A 295 -3.37 9.02 -36.98
C GLY A 295 -2.94 10.44 -37.39
N GLN A 296 -2.74 11.35 -36.45
CA GLN A 296 -2.33 12.73 -36.72
C GLN A 296 -1.00 13.08 -36.05
N TRP A 297 -0.15 13.86 -36.75
CA TRP A 297 1.06 14.42 -36.17
C TRP A 297 0.71 15.66 -35.35
N THR A 298 0.90 15.57 -34.04
CA THR A 298 0.60 16.64 -33.07
C THR A 298 1.89 17.14 -32.43
N PRO A 299 2.12 18.47 -32.34
CA PRO A 299 3.28 19.03 -31.69
C PRO A 299 3.40 18.58 -30.23
N ALA A 300 4.63 18.37 -29.78
CA ALA A 300 4.93 18.15 -28.39
C ALA A 300 4.66 19.41 -27.55
N GLU A 301 4.20 19.23 -26.33
CA GLU A 301 4.22 20.26 -25.31
C GLU A 301 5.51 20.18 -24.50
N GLU A 302 6.09 21.34 -24.19
CA GLU A 302 7.34 21.41 -23.45
C GLU A 302 7.19 22.27 -22.22
N ARG A 303 7.73 21.78 -21.11
CA ARG A 303 7.81 22.50 -19.85
C ARG A 303 9.24 22.49 -19.33
N ILE A 304 9.71 23.63 -18.88
CA ILE A 304 11.02 23.77 -18.23
C ILE A 304 10.81 23.75 -16.73
N GLU A 305 11.42 22.79 -16.06
CA GLU A 305 11.44 22.67 -14.61
C GLU A 305 12.80 23.07 -14.05
N SER A 306 12.79 23.90 -13.02
CA SER A 306 13.96 24.31 -12.26
C SER A 306 13.89 23.66 -10.88
N ILE A 307 14.91 22.88 -10.54
CA ILE A 307 15.02 22.15 -9.27
C ILE A 307 16.23 22.67 -8.53
N GLU A 308 16.00 23.29 -7.38
CA GLU A 308 17.09 23.76 -6.52
C GLU A 308 17.72 22.57 -5.80
N VAL A 309 19.06 22.43 -5.93
CA VAL A 309 19.82 21.33 -5.31
C VAL A 309 20.83 21.92 -4.34
N ARG A 310 20.63 21.70 -3.05
CA ARG A 310 21.52 22.20 -2.00
C ARG A 310 22.97 21.84 -2.28
N GLY A 311 23.83 22.84 -2.28
CA GLY A 311 25.28 22.69 -2.56
C GLY A 311 25.66 22.55 -4.03
N GLN A 312 24.70 22.52 -4.97
CA GLN A 312 24.98 22.39 -6.42
C GLN A 312 24.31 23.49 -7.26
N GLY A 313 23.34 24.25 -6.69
CA GLY A 313 22.56 25.25 -7.42
C GLY A 313 21.40 24.64 -8.21
N THR A 314 20.88 25.36 -9.19
CA THR A 314 19.68 25.00 -9.93
C THR A 314 19.97 23.96 -11.03
N VAL A 315 19.27 22.86 -11.02
CA VAL A 315 19.23 21.85 -12.10
C VAL A 315 18.01 22.10 -12.97
N THR A 316 18.22 22.40 -14.25
CA THR A 316 17.14 22.62 -15.21
C THR A 316 16.84 21.34 -15.97
N ARG A 317 15.55 21.00 -16.10
CA ARG A 317 15.06 19.87 -16.89
C ARG A 317 13.98 20.30 -17.86
N ARG A 318 14.04 19.79 -19.08
CA ARG A 318 12.99 19.91 -20.07
C ARG A 318 12.10 18.68 -20.00
N ILE A 319 10.85 18.85 -19.62
CA ILE A 319 9.84 17.81 -19.63
C ILE A 319 9.05 17.94 -20.94
N VAL A 320 9.04 16.89 -21.72
CA VAL A 320 8.30 16.80 -23.00
C VAL A 320 7.05 15.98 -22.77
N SER A 321 5.92 16.44 -23.29
CA SER A 321 4.66 15.70 -23.25
C SER A 321 4.13 15.47 -24.67
N SER A 322 3.65 14.26 -24.92
CA SER A 322 2.83 13.93 -26.08
C SER A 322 1.36 14.27 -25.77
N PRO A 323 0.43 14.15 -26.74
CA PRO A 323 -1.01 14.24 -26.46
C PRO A 323 -1.54 13.22 -25.43
N VAL A 324 -0.81 12.14 -25.19
CA VAL A 324 -1.14 11.13 -24.17
C VAL A 324 -0.75 11.60 -22.78
N GLY A 325 0.43 12.22 -22.63
CA GLY A 325 0.97 12.69 -21.37
C GLY A 325 2.51 12.83 -21.38
N PRO A 326 3.14 13.03 -20.22
CA PRO A 326 4.57 13.25 -20.14
C PRO A 326 5.38 12.03 -20.60
N ILE A 327 6.51 12.28 -21.26
CA ILE A 327 7.51 11.27 -21.59
C ILE A 327 8.25 10.91 -20.32
N VAL A 328 8.34 9.61 -20.02
CA VAL A 328 8.80 9.09 -18.72
C VAL A 328 10.03 8.17 -18.82
N ASP A 329 10.68 8.08 -19.97
CA ASP A 329 11.80 7.15 -20.20
C ASP A 329 12.86 7.22 -19.11
N GLU A 330 13.28 8.44 -18.74
CA GLU A 330 14.35 8.68 -17.77
C GLU A 330 14.02 8.21 -16.34
N VAL A 331 12.72 8.05 -16.02
CA VAL A 331 12.24 7.65 -14.69
C VAL A 331 11.72 6.21 -14.65
N LEU A 332 11.77 5.48 -15.79
CA LEU A 332 11.43 4.07 -15.82
C LEU A 332 12.55 3.21 -15.20
N PRO A 333 12.22 2.05 -14.59
CA PRO A 333 13.23 1.11 -14.09
C PRO A 333 14.07 0.49 -15.22
N GLU A 334 15.35 0.23 -14.96
CA GLU A 334 16.17 -0.52 -15.91
C GLU A 334 15.70 -1.99 -16.03
N PRO A 335 15.75 -2.58 -17.24
CA PRO A 335 16.15 -2.02 -18.53
C PRO A 335 15.00 -1.38 -19.34
N ALA A 336 13.84 -1.14 -18.73
CA ALA A 336 12.66 -0.58 -19.42
C ALA A 336 12.90 0.87 -19.91
N ASN A 337 13.79 1.62 -19.25
CA ASN A 337 14.22 2.97 -19.62
C ASN A 337 14.92 3.05 -21.00
N ARG A 338 15.21 1.92 -21.64
CA ARG A 338 15.83 1.84 -22.97
C ARG A 338 14.82 1.50 -24.09
N SER A 339 13.53 1.62 -23.82
CA SER A 339 12.47 1.19 -24.75
C SER A 339 12.11 2.20 -25.85
N GLY A 340 12.74 3.41 -25.86
CA GLY A 340 12.40 4.54 -26.73
C GLY A 340 11.36 5.44 -26.09
N PRO A 341 10.84 6.48 -26.79
CA PRO A 341 9.92 7.43 -26.18
C PRO A 341 8.65 6.73 -25.69
N VAL A 342 8.42 6.82 -24.37
CA VAL A 342 7.25 6.23 -23.68
C VAL A 342 6.57 7.33 -22.88
N SER A 343 5.27 7.55 -23.17
CA SER A 343 4.44 8.50 -22.43
C SER A 343 3.61 7.79 -21.35
N LEU A 344 3.28 8.53 -20.30
CA LEU A 344 2.41 8.09 -19.21
C LEU A 344 1.02 8.70 -19.37
N ARG A 345 0.00 7.84 -19.39
CA ARG A 345 -1.37 8.23 -19.08
C ARG A 345 -1.77 7.73 -17.72
N TRP A 346 -2.10 8.63 -16.81
CA TRP A 346 -2.49 8.32 -15.44
C TRP A 346 -3.76 9.07 -15.06
N LEU A 347 -4.81 8.33 -14.68
CA LEU A 347 -6.09 8.92 -14.30
C LEU A 347 -5.97 9.92 -13.14
N GLY A 348 -4.98 9.74 -12.25
CA GLY A 348 -4.70 10.67 -11.17
C GLY A 348 -4.25 12.06 -11.60
N ALA A 349 -3.85 12.23 -12.87
CA ALA A 349 -3.59 13.54 -13.47
C ALA A 349 -4.85 14.21 -14.03
N GLU A 350 -5.89 13.42 -14.32
CA GLU A 350 -7.13 13.89 -14.94
C GLU A 350 -8.24 14.11 -13.89
N SER A 351 -8.19 13.47 -12.74
CA SER A 351 -9.29 13.40 -11.79
C SER A 351 -8.82 13.03 -10.37
N GLY A 352 -9.48 13.60 -9.36
CA GLY A 352 -9.18 13.41 -7.92
C GLY A 352 -10.43 13.02 -7.12
N GLY A 353 -10.78 13.87 -6.15
CA GLY A 353 -12.00 13.77 -5.33
C GLY A 353 -11.88 12.84 -4.13
N TRP A 354 -10.69 12.33 -3.83
CA TRP A 354 -10.47 11.40 -2.72
C TRP A 354 -10.78 12.04 -1.37
N LEU A 355 -10.21 13.22 -1.08
CA LEU A 355 -10.46 13.93 0.18
C LEU A 355 -11.95 14.25 0.38
N THR A 356 -12.66 14.67 -0.68
CA THR A 356 -14.11 14.94 -0.63
C THR A 356 -14.90 13.68 -0.23
N ALA A 357 -14.53 12.53 -0.81
CA ALA A 357 -15.16 11.25 -0.46
C ALA A 357 -14.87 10.85 1.00
N LEU A 358 -13.63 10.98 1.46
CA LEU A 358 -13.25 10.67 2.84
C LEU A 358 -14.02 11.51 3.86
N LEU A 359 -14.17 12.80 3.62
CA LEU A 359 -14.98 13.70 4.48
C LEU A 359 -16.45 13.30 4.48
N GLY A 360 -16.98 12.83 3.36
CA GLY A 360 -18.32 12.24 3.26
C GLY A 360 -18.47 10.96 4.07
N MET A 361 -17.52 10.03 3.94
CA MET A 361 -17.47 8.77 4.73
C MET A 361 -17.49 9.05 6.24
N ASN A 362 -16.69 10.03 6.69
CA ASN A 362 -16.58 10.38 8.10
C ASN A 362 -17.93 10.84 8.71
N ARG A 363 -18.86 11.34 7.90
CA ARG A 363 -20.18 11.84 8.30
C ARG A 363 -21.35 10.90 7.94
N ALA A 364 -21.10 9.79 7.24
CA ALA A 364 -22.12 8.87 6.78
C ALA A 364 -22.90 8.27 7.95
N LYS A 365 -24.22 8.08 7.78
CA LYS A 365 -25.14 7.64 8.85
C LYS A 365 -25.59 6.19 8.71
N ASN A 366 -25.47 5.62 7.52
CA ASN A 366 -25.86 4.25 7.17
C ASN A 366 -25.07 3.79 5.94
N CYS A 367 -25.18 2.51 5.59
CA CYS A 367 -24.47 1.93 4.45
C CYS A 367 -24.80 2.60 3.11
N ALA A 368 -26.02 3.10 2.90
CA ALA A 368 -26.40 3.78 1.66
C ALA A 368 -25.71 5.16 1.53
N ASP A 369 -25.77 5.97 2.59
CA ASP A 369 -25.06 7.25 2.66
C ASP A 369 -23.57 7.06 2.47
N PHE A 370 -23.01 6.03 3.13
CA PHE A 370 -21.58 5.72 3.04
C PHE A 370 -21.19 5.38 1.61
N ARG A 371 -21.93 4.49 0.95
CA ARG A 371 -21.69 4.11 -0.45
C ARG A 371 -21.79 5.33 -1.38
N GLU A 372 -22.78 6.20 -1.19
CA GLU A 372 -22.93 7.41 -2.01
C GLU A 372 -21.76 8.39 -1.82
N SER A 373 -21.23 8.50 -0.58
CA SER A 373 -20.06 9.34 -0.29
C SER A 373 -18.79 8.92 -1.05
N LEU A 374 -18.72 7.65 -1.51
CA LEU A 374 -17.59 7.14 -2.29
C LEU A 374 -17.64 7.55 -3.77
N ARG A 375 -18.76 8.10 -4.27
CA ARG A 375 -18.94 8.45 -5.69
C ARG A 375 -17.90 9.45 -6.24
N PRO A 376 -17.47 10.50 -5.52
CA PRO A 376 -16.42 11.41 -5.97
C PRO A 376 -15.03 10.79 -6.03
N TRP A 377 -14.81 9.63 -5.38
CA TRP A 377 -13.51 9.01 -5.28
C TRP A 377 -13.11 8.36 -6.62
N HIS A 378 -12.24 9.02 -7.37
CA HIS A 378 -11.79 8.51 -8.66
C HIS A 378 -10.44 7.79 -8.60
N VAL A 379 -9.50 8.24 -7.79
CA VAL A 379 -8.15 7.68 -7.62
C VAL A 379 -7.75 7.80 -6.15
N PRO A 380 -7.09 6.79 -5.58
CA PRO A 380 -6.70 5.48 -6.11
C PRO A 380 -7.86 4.47 -6.09
N THR A 381 -7.63 3.24 -6.62
CA THR A 381 -8.61 2.16 -6.49
C THR A 381 -8.46 1.46 -5.15
N PHE A 382 -9.57 1.34 -4.41
CA PHE A 382 -9.62 0.61 -3.14
C PHE A 382 -10.79 -0.37 -3.07
N SER A 383 -10.61 -1.43 -2.29
CA SER A 383 -11.67 -2.28 -1.78
C SER A 383 -12.06 -1.79 -0.40
N VAL A 384 -13.24 -1.20 -0.29
CA VAL A 384 -13.75 -0.66 0.97
C VAL A 384 -14.79 -1.62 1.55
N VAL A 385 -14.54 -2.12 2.77
CA VAL A 385 -15.56 -2.83 3.55
C VAL A 385 -16.12 -1.89 4.61
N PHE A 386 -17.41 -1.99 4.89
CA PHE A 386 -18.07 -1.12 5.84
C PHE A 386 -19.27 -1.81 6.50
N ALA A 387 -19.67 -1.31 7.65
CA ALA A 387 -20.85 -1.77 8.36
C ALA A 387 -21.56 -0.64 9.11
N ASP A 388 -22.86 -0.79 9.38
CA ASP A 388 -23.65 0.12 10.18
C ASP A 388 -24.23 -0.51 11.45
N VAL A 389 -24.65 0.33 12.39
CA VAL A 389 -25.25 -0.10 13.67
C VAL A 389 -26.61 -0.76 13.49
N GLU A 390 -27.27 -0.63 12.33
CA GLU A 390 -28.49 -1.34 11.96
C GLU A 390 -28.25 -2.83 11.67
N GLY A 391 -26.98 -3.21 11.43
CA GLY A 391 -26.58 -4.60 11.18
C GLY A 391 -26.21 -4.90 9.73
N ASN A 392 -26.23 -3.88 8.85
CA ASN A 392 -25.83 -4.05 7.46
C ASN A 392 -24.32 -4.09 7.34
N ILE A 393 -23.84 -4.92 6.41
CA ILE A 393 -22.45 -4.96 5.97
C ILE A 393 -22.36 -4.68 4.47
N GLY A 394 -21.29 -4.05 4.03
CA GLY A 394 -21.12 -3.69 2.63
C GLY A 394 -19.69 -3.80 2.15
N TYR A 395 -19.57 -3.88 0.82
CA TYR A 395 -18.34 -3.80 0.05
C TYR A 395 -18.55 -2.87 -1.14
N GLN A 396 -17.58 -2.04 -1.43
CA GLN A 396 -17.51 -1.25 -2.65
C GLN A 396 -16.07 -1.18 -3.17
N ALA A 397 -15.86 -1.58 -4.41
CA ALA A 397 -14.65 -1.20 -5.13
C ALA A 397 -14.74 0.29 -5.49
N THR A 398 -13.86 1.11 -4.94
CA THR A 398 -13.78 2.55 -5.24
C THR A 398 -12.71 2.82 -6.28
N GLY A 399 -12.65 4.06 -6.70
CA GLY A 399 -11.85 4.50 -7.84
C GLY A 399 -12.57 4.22 -9.14
N ARG A 400 -12.19 4.91 -10.20
CA ARG A 400 -12.73 4.70 -11.54
C ARG A 400 -11.71 3.92 -12.36
N ILE A 401 -12.17 3.02 -13.20
CA ILE A 401 -11.29 2.16 -14.02
C ILE A 401 -11.49 2.54 -15.48
N PRO A 402 -10.41 2.85 -16.22
CA PRO A 402 -10.50 3.12 -17.65
C PRO A 402 -11.00 1.91 -18.43
N LEU A 403 -11.95 2.12 -19.32
CA LEU A 403 -12.38 1.13 -20.29
C LEU A 403 -11.33 1.01 -21.41
N ARG A 404 -10.94 -0.21 -21.71
CA ARG A 404 -9.91 -0.55 -22.69
C ARG A 404 -10.45 -1.57 -23.65
N HIS A 405 -10.41 -1.28 -24.97
CA HIS A 405 -10.83 -2.23 -25.99
C HIS A 405 -9.95 -3.49 -26.01
N ARG A 406 -8.63 -3.30 -25.77
CA ARG A 406 -7.66 -4.39 -25.66
C ARG A 406 -7.20 -4.52 -24.23
N PRO A 407 -7.56 -5.59 -23.50
CA PRO A 407 -7.16 -5.81 -22.12
C PRO A 407 -5.70 -6.26 -21.98
N GLU A 408 -4.91 -6.19 -23.03
CA GLU A 408 -3.51 -6.60 -23.07
C GLU A 408 -2.65 -5.84 -22.06
N ARG A 409 -1.65 -6.54 -21.52
CA ARG A 409 -0.66 -5.97 -20.62
C ARG A 409 0.59 -5.54 -21.36
N GLY A 410 1.31 -4.57 -20.79
CA GLY A 410 2.50 -3.97 -21.38
C GLY A 410 2.20 -2.60 -21.95
N TYR A 411 3.08 -2.13 -22.84
CA TYR A 411 2.95 -0.80 -23.45
C TYR A 411 1.90 -0.82 -24.57
N ARG A 412 1.11 0.24 -24.63
CA ARG A 412 0.14 0.52 -25.69
C ARG A 412 0.79 1.32 -26.80
N ALA A 413 0.12 1.42 -27.95
CA ALA A 413 0.56 2.25 -29.07
C ALA A 413 -0.19 3.59 -29.06
N ALA A 414 0.51 4.71 -28.87
CA ALA A 414 -0.12 6.03 -28.82
C ALA A 414 -0.84 6.41 -30.14
N TRP A 415 -0.40 5.85 -31.26
CA TRP A 415 -0.95 6.09 -32.59
C TRP A 415 -2.14 5.21 -32.95
N ASP A 416 -2.44 4.16 -32.16
CA ASP A 416 -3.55 3.23 -32.43
C ASP A 416 -4.78 3.66 -31.64
N PRO A 417 -5.91 3.98 -32.30
CA PRO A 417 -7.16 4.35 -31.62
C PRO A 417 -7.69 3.25 -30.69
N ASP A 418 -7.50 1.97 -31.03
CA ASP A 418 -7.97 0.84 -30.21
C ASP A 418 -7.17 0.66 -28.92
N ASP A 419 -6.00 1.27 -28.80
CA ASP A 419 -5.20 1.27 -27.58
C ASP A 419 -5.54 2.45 -26.65
N GLN A 420 -6.38 3.39 -27.08
CA GLN A 420 -6.83 4.50 -26.23
C GLN A 420 -7.90 4.06 -25.23
N TRP A 421 -8.08 4.86 -24.16
CA TRP A 421 -9.17 4.67 -23.23
C TRP A 421 -10.50 5.11 -23.86
N ASP A 422 -11.54 4.29 -23.68
CA ASP A 422 -12.91 4.57 -24.15
C ASP A 422 -13.82 4.91 -22.96
N GLY A 423 -13.47 5.94 -22.21
CA GLY A 423 -14.18 6.36 -21.01
C GLY A 423 -13.80 5.56 -19.76
N LEU A 424 -14.67 5.60 -18.76
CA LEU A 424 -14.47 5.00 -17.43
C LEU A 424 -15.65 4.09 -17.07
N VAL A 425 -15.40 3.01 -16.36
CA VAL A 425 -16.46 2.20 -15.75
C VAL A 425 -17.34 3.10 -14.88
N PRO A 426 -18.69 3.14 -15.07
CA PRO A 426 -19.58 3.94 -14.26
C PRO A 426 -19.56 3.48 -12.80
N PHE A 427 -19.86 4.37 -11.85
CA PHE A 427 -19.84 4.02 -10.43
C PHE A 427 -20.75 2.83 -10.10
N GLU A 428 -21.93 2.77 -10.71
CA GLU A 428 -22.89 1.66 -10.57
C GLU A 428 -22.37 0.35 -11.17
N GLY A 429 -21.46 0.43 -12.11
CA GLY A 429 -20.77 -0.70 -12.73
C GLY A 429 -19.51 -1.14 -11.97
N MET A 430 -19.14 -0.44 -10.90
CA MET A 430 -18.04 -0.89 -10.05
C MET A 430 -18.48 -2.02 -9.13
N PRO A 431 -17.64 -3.06 -8.89
CA PRO A 431 -17.98 -4.20 -8.05
C PRO A 431 -18.43 -3.77 -6.65
N SER A 432 -19.59 -4.24 -6.21
CA SER A 432 -20.14 -3.92 -4.91
C SER A 432 -21.05 -5.06 -4.38
N ALA A 433 -21.18 -5.14 -3.05
CA ALA A 433 -22.11 -6.06 -2.40
C ALA A 433 -22.68 -5.43 -1.12
N VAL A 434 -23.92 -5.71 -0.82
CA VAL A 434 -24.57 -5.36 0.45
C VAL A 434 -25.21 -6.62 1.01
N ASN A 435 -24.94 -6.91 2.29
CA ASN A 435 -25.47 -8.06 3.00
C ASN A 435 -25.30 -9.40 2.23
N PRO A 436 -24.07 -9.77 1.82
CA PRO A 436 -23.86 -11.00 1.08
C PRO A 436 -24.33 -12.21 1.88
N PRO A 437 -24.90 -13.25 1.23
CA PRO A 437 -25.49 -14.42 1.93
C PRO A 437 -24.51 -15.15 2.87
N ARG A 438 -23.21 -15.17 2.55
CA ARG A 438 -22.17 -15.77 3.40
C ARG A 438 -21.96 -15.02 4.72
N GLY A 439 -22.48 -13.78 4.85
CA GLY A 439 -22.43 -12.98 6.06
C GLY A 439 -21.06 -12.35 6.36
N PHE A 440 -20.16 -12.28 5.39
CA PHE A 440 -18.86 -11.61 5.52
C PHE A 440 -18.29 -11.21 4.15
N VAL A 441 -17.32 -10.29 4.15
CA VAL A 441 -16.47 -9.98 3.00
C VAL A 441 -15.02 -9.92 3.46
N VAL A 442 -14.11 -10.48 2.65
CA VAL A 442 -12.66 -10.48 2.89
C VAL A 442 -11.96 -9.84 1.72
N THR A 443 -11.02 -8.97 1.98
CA THR A 443 -10.13 -8.38 0.96
C THR A 443 -8.69 -8.36 1.46
N ALA A 444 -7.76 -8.81 0.62
CA ALA A 444 -6.34 -8.85 0.92
C ALA A 444 -5.50 -8.52 -0.35
N ASN A 445 -5.95 -7.52 -1.11
CA ASN A 445 -5.41 -7.13 -2.43
C ASN A 445 -5.53 -8.24 -3.48
N ASN A 446 -6.31 -9.27 -3.19
CA ASN A 446 -6.64 -10.33 -4.12
C ASN A 446 -7.63 -9.85 -5.18
N ARG A 447 -7.85 -10.67 -6.19
CA ARG A 447 -8.74 -10.39 -7.32
C ARG A 447 -10.12 -9.94 -6.85
N VAL A 448 -10.65 -8.88 -7.47
CA VAL A 448 -11.94 -8.28 -7.05
C VAL A 448 -13.12 -9.16 -7.51
N VAL A 449 -13.12 -9.55 -8.78
CA VAL A 449 -14.16 -10.37 -9.44
C VAL A 449 -13.49 -11.33 -10.43
N ASP A 450 -14.18 -12.37 -10.84
CA ASP A 450 -13.72 -13.27 -11.88
C ASP A 450 -13.89 -12.67 -13.30
N ASP A 451 -13.47 -13.43 -14.33
CA ASP A 451 -13.50 -12.98 -15.73
C ASP A 451 -14.92 -12.90 -16.33
N SER A 452 -15.94 -13.37 -15.60
CA SER A 452 -17.35 -13.26 -16.03
C SER A 452 -17.98 -11.90 -15.74
N TYR A 453 -17.29 -11.03 -15.01
CA TYR A 453 -17.79 -9.70 -14.68
C TYR A 453 -18.04 -8.87 -15.96
N PRO A 454 -19.15 -8.10 -16.03
CA PRO A 454 -19.55 -7.39 -17.26
C PRO A 454 -18.54 -6.36 -17.79
N PHE A 455 -17.69 -5.84 -16.91
CA PHE A 455 -16.64 -4.89 -17.30
C PHE A 455 -15.26 -5.54 -17.14
N PRO A 456 -14.37 -5.46 -18.14
CA PRO A 456 -13.03 -6.00 -18.03
C PRO A 456 -12.22 -5.17 -17.04
N LEU A 457 -11.90 -5.78 -15.90
CA LEU A 457 -11.04 -5.17 -14.89
C LEU A 457 -9.60 -5.66 -15.10
N SER A 458 -8.70 -4.73 -15.41
CA SER A 458 -7.27 -5.02 -15.44
C SER A 458 -6.66 -4.67 -14.09
N GLY A 459 -5.90 -5.60 -13.48
CA GLY A 459 -5.27 -5.38 -12.19
C GLY A 459 -3.97 -6.17 -12.05
N THR A 460 -3.18 -5.85 -11.03
CA THR A 460 -1.98 -6.56 -10.61
C THR A 460 -2.16 -7.05 -9.19
N TRP A 461 -3.21 -7.84 -9.01
CA TRP A 461 -3.59 -8.34 -7.69
C TRP A 461 -2.49 -9.19 -7.06
N THR A 462 -2.37 -9.14 -5.74
CA THR A 462 -1.49 -10.04 -5.01
C THR A 462 -2.03 -11.48 -5.06
N SER A 463 -1.20 -12.45 -4.67
CA SER A 463 -1.64 -13.84 -4.55
C SER A 463 -2.83 -13.96 -3.58
N GLY A 464 -3.73 -14.89 -3.82
CA GLY A 464 -4.92 -15.12 -2.99
C GLY A 464 -4.64 -15.74 -1.61
N HIS A 465 -3.38 -16.03 -1.26
CA HIS A 465 -3.03 -16.78 -0.03
C HIS A 465 -3.56 -16.13 1.25
N ARG A 466 -3.41 -14.80 1.41
CA ARG A 466 -3.91 -14.08 2.60
C ARG A 466 -5.44 -14.10 2.66
N ALA A 467 -6.10 -13.84 1.54
CA ALA A 467 -7.57 -13.86 1.47
C ALA A 467 -8.11 -15.26 1.78
N ARG A 468 -7.52 -16.33 1.20
CA ARG A 468 -7.83 -17.73 1.50
C ARG A 468 -7.69 -18.04 2.98
N ARG A 469 -6.58 -17.62 3.61
CA ARG A 469 -6.34 -17.86 5.04
C ARG A 469 -7.36 -17.15 5.93
N ILE A 470 -7.68 -15.89 5.63
CA ILE A 470 -8.67 -15.12 6.38
C ILE A 470 -10.05 -15.79 6.25
N ARG A 471 -10.45 -16.18 5.04
CA ARG A 471 -11.71 -16.88 4.78
C ARG A 471 -11.77 -18.21 5.54
N GLU A 472 -10.76 -19.07 5.44
CA GLU A 472 -10.69 -20.35 6.16
C GLU A 472 -10.91 -20.17 7.67
N VAL A 473 -10.28 -19.16 8.28
CA VAL A 473 -10.43 -18.89 9.71
C VAL A 473 -11.83 -18.38 10.04
N ILE A 474 -12.40 -17.47 9.24
CA ILE A 474 -13.77 -16.97 9.44
C ILE A 474 -14.81 -18.10 9.28
N GLU A 475 -14.62 -19.00 8.32
CA GLU A 475 -15.55 -20.11 8.08
C GLU A 475 -15.40 -21.24 9.12
N SER A 476 -14.26 -21.35 9.78
CA SER A 476 -13.99 -22.40 10.77
C SER A 476 -14.86 -22.33 12.04
N ARG A 477 -15.56 -21.19 12.26
CA ARG A 477 -16.40 -20.95 13.43
C ARG A 477 -17.71 -20.28 13.04
N ALA A 478 -18.75 -20.55 13.80
CA ALA A 478 -20.05 -19.93 13.61
C ALA A 478 -20.05 -18.43 13.95
N THR A 479 -19.38 -18.07 15.05
CA THR A 479 -19.27 -16.68 15.55
C THR A 479 -17.86 -16.35 16.00
N HIS A 480 -17.49 -15.06 15.91
CA HIS A 480 -16.20 -14.52 16.27
C HIS A 480 -16.30 -13.48 17.38
N GLN A 481 -15.37 -13.51 18.31
CA GLN A 481 -15.16 -12.49 19.34
C GLN A 481 -14.06 -11.52 18.89
N HIS A 482 -13.93 -10.39 19.57
CA HIS A 482 -12.85 -9.43 19.35
C HIS A 482 -11.46 -10.10 19.30
N ASP A 483 -11.16 -10.98 20.25
CA ASP A 483 -9.90 -11.71 20.32
C ASP A 483 -9.63 -12.63 19.12
N ASP A 484 -10.67 -13.16 18.47
CA ASP A 484 -10.48 -13.98 17.26
C ASP A 484 -10.01 -13.13 16.09
N HIS A 485 -10.53 -11.91 15.94
CA HIS A 485 -10.07 -10.96 14.93
C HIS A 485 -8.63 -10.52 15.21
N ARG A 486 -8.28 -10.26 16.48
CA ARG A 486 -6.93 -9.93 16.90
C ARG A 486 -5.93 -11.04 16.60
N ARG A 487 -6.29 -12.30 16.89
CA ARG A 487 -5.45 -13.48 16.56
C ARG A 487 -5.31 -13.66 15.06
N LEU A 488 -6.36 -13.39 14.30
CA LEU A 488 -6.33 -13.49 12.84
C LEU A 488 -5.39 -12.44 12.23
N GLN A 489 -5.38 -11.18 12.70
CA GLN A 489 -4.39 -10.20 12.28
C GLN A 489 -2.94 -10.58 12.65
N GLN A 490 -2.76 -11.49 13.62
CA GLN A 490 -1.46 -12.02 14.05
C GLN A 490 -1.12 -13.39 13.41
N ASP A 491 -1.95 -13.91 12.49
CA ASP A 491 -1.76 -15.26 11.93
C ASP A 491 -0.50 -15.31 11.04
N PRO A 492 0.54 -16.09 11.42
CA PRO A 492 1.83 -16.12 10.74
C PRO A 492 1.91 -17.21 9.66
N ARG A 493 0.80 -17.86 9.29
CA ARG A 493 0.82 -19.02 8.40
C ARG A 493 0.96 -18.62 6.95
N SER A 494 2.04 -19.06 6.31
CA SER A 494 2.33 -18.89 4.89
C SER A 494 1.69 -20.03 4.08
N LEU A 495 0.55 -19.76 3.44
CA LEU A 495 -0.08 -20.74 2.57
C LEU A 495 0.74 -20.99 1.30
N ARG A 496 1.56 -20.01 0.84
CA ARG A 496 2.55 -20.25 -0.22
C ARG A 496 3.52 -21.38 0.17
N ALA A 497 4.04 -21.33 1.38
CA ALA A 497 4.91 -22.40 1.87
C ALA A 497 4.17 -23.74 1.92
N VAL A 498 2.97 -23.77 2.50
CA VAL A 498 2.13 -24.97 2.57
C VAL A 498 1.90 -25.60 1.19
N ASP A 499 1.61 -24.79 0.17
CA ASP A 499 1.36 -25.26 -1.20
C ASP A 499 2.63 -25.77 -1.90
N CYS A 500 3.80 -25.15 -1.64
CA CYS A 500 5.07 -25.51 -2.31
C CYS A 500 5.84 -26.64 -1.61
N LEU A 501 5.72 -26.78 -0.29
CA LEU A 501 6.54 -27.72 0.49
C LEU A 501 6.44 -29.19 0.05
N PRO A 502 5.24 -29.74 -0.28
CA PRO A 502 5.14 -31.14 -0.70
C PRO A 502 5.98 -31.46 -1.95
N GLY A 503 5.90 -30.57 -2.96
CA GLY A 503 6.67 -30.74 -4.19
C GLY A 503 8.16 -30.51 -4.00
N LEU A 504 8.55 -29.46 -3.26
CA LEU A 504 9.94 -29.20 -2.94
C LEU A 504 10.56 -30.36 -2.16
N CYS A 505 9.91 -30.87 -1.12
CA CYS A 505 10.40 -32.01 -0.35
C CYS A 505 10.54 -33.32 -1.17
N ALA A 506 9.64 -33.50 -2.13
CA ALA A 506 9.73 -34.65 -3.06
C ALA A 506 10.96 -34.54 -4.00
N LEU A 507 11.22 -33.34 -4.55
CA LEU A 507 12.38 -33.06 -5.41
C LEU A 507 13.72 -33.17 -4.68
N LEU A 508 13.73 -32.96 -3.35
CA LEU A 508 14.93 -33.11 -2.51
C LEU A 508 15.09 -34.50 -1.90
N ALA A 509 14.20 -35.47 -2.19
CA ALA A 509 14.21 -36.75 -1.52
C ALA A 509 15.49 -37.57 -1.80
N ASP A 510 16.00 -37.50 -3.03
CA ASP A 510 17.16 -38.27 -3.51
C ASP A 510 18.51 -37.58 -3.25
N GLU A 511 18.51 -36.43 -2.56
CA GLU A 511 19.74 -35.74 -2.18
C GLU A 511 20.44 -36.44 -1.03
N HIS A 512 21.77 -36.57 -1.14
CA HIS A 512 22.58 -37.31 -0.16
C HIS A 512 23.38 -36.39 0.77
N LEU A 513 23.45 -35.12 0.49
CA LEU A 513 24.15 -34.17 1.34
C LEU A 513 23.43 -34.01 2.68
N GLU A 514 24.14 -34.26 3.79
CA GLU A 514 23.60 -34.29 5.13
C GLU A 514 22.84 -32.98 5.47
N ARG A 515 23.42 -31.82 5.15
CA ARG A 515 22.79 -30.52 5.39
C ARG A 515 21.47 -30.34 4.61
N VAL A 516 21.41 -30.88 3.38
CA VAL A 516 20.17 -30.82 2.60
C VAL A 516 19.09 -31.70 3.24
N GLN A 517 19.44 -32.89 3.71
CA GLN A 517 18.49 -33.77 4.39
C GLN A 517 18.03 -33.21 5.74
N GLN A 518 18.92 -32.56 6.51
CA GLN A 518 18.54 -31.84 7.71
C GLN A 518 17.53 -30.71 7.41
N ALA A 519 17.81 -29.87 6.42
CA ALA A 519 16.91 -28.80 5.98
C ALA A 519 15.58 -29.37 5.47
N ARG A 520 15.60 -30.45 4.68
CA ARG A 520 14.39 -31.10 4.16
C ARG A 520 13.51 -31.65 5.28
N VAL A 521 14.07 -32.21 6.34
CA VAL A 521 13.30 -32.68 7.51
C VAL A 521 12.62 -31.49 8.18
N LEU A 522 13.34 -30.39 8.41
CA LEU A 522 12.78 -29.17 9.01
C LEU A 522 11.63 -28.63 8.17
N LEU A 523 11.75 -28.59 6.84
CA LEU A 523 10.71 -28.11 5.93
C LEU A 523 9.51 -29.07 5.89
N ARG A 524 9.71 -30.38 5.87
CA ARG A 524 8.65 -31.37 5.86
C ARG A 524 7.77 -31.31 7.11
N ASP A 525 8.41 -31.13 8.27
CA ASP A 525 7.75 -31.16 9.58
C ASP A 525 7.18 -29.78 9.97
N TRP A 526 7.41 -28.75 9.15
CA TRP A 526 6.93 -27.39 9.35
C TRP A 526 5.49 -27.22 8.85
N ASN A 527 4.64 -26.62 9.69
CA ASN A 527 3.24 -26.36 9.38
C ASN A 527 2.99 -25.09 8.55
N GLY A 528 4.03 -24.34 8.18
CA GLY A 528 3.94 -23.07 7.46
C GLY A 528 3.89 -21.82 8.35
N ASP A 529 3.92 -21.94 9.66
CA ASP A 529 3.91 -20.78 10.57
C ASP A 529 5.28 -20.09 10.59
N CYS A 530 5.36 -18.85 10.11
CA CYS A 530 6.59 -18.03 10.09
C CYS A 530 6.84 -17.39 11.46
N LEU A 531 7.25 -18.23 12.44
CA LEU A 531 7.59 -17.77 13.80
C LEU A 531 9.07 -17.47 13.93
N THR A 532 9.41 -16.50 14.77
CA THR A 532 10.77 -15.96 14.95
C THR A 532 11.81 -17.00 15.38
N GLU A 533 11.42 -17.98 16.18
CA GLU A 533 12.27 -19.03 16.72
C GLU A 533 12.49 -20.22 15.76
N LEU A 534 11.72 -20.31 14.68
CA LEU A 534 11.81 -21.40 13.74
C LEU A 534 12.89 -21.18 12.67
N VAL A 535 13.51 -22.27 12.19
CA VAL A 535 14.51 -22.28 11.12
C VAL A 535 13.86 -22.45 9.75
N ALA A 536 12.80 -23.24 9.65
CA ALA A 536 12.15 -23.56 8.38
C ALA A 536 11.72 -22.32 7.58
N PRO A 537 11.14 -21.26 8.19
CA PRO A 537 10.82 -20.03 7.47
C PRO A 537 12.05 -19.39 6.80
N THR A 538 13.20 -19.37 7.49
CA THR A 538 14.45 -18.82 6.92
C THR A 538 14.87 -19.60 5.68
N VAL A 539 14.93 -20.94 5.79
CA VAL A 539 15.34 -21.81 4.67
C VAL A 539 14.40 -21.65 3.50
N PHE A 540 13.08 -21.69 3.75
CA PHE A 540 12.09 -21.58 2.68
C PHE A 540 12.10 -20.21 1.99
N ASN A 541 12.03 -19.11 2.73
CA ASN A 541 11.93 -17.78 2.14
C ASN A 541 13.21 -17.38 1.39
N VAL A 542 14.39 -17.73 1.90
CA VAL A 542 15.65 -17.46 1.19
C VAL A 542 15.74 -18.33 -0.08
N PHE A 543 15.38 -19.61 0.02
CA PHE A 543 15.33 -20.48 -1.15
C PHE A 543 14.33 -19.96 -2.21
N PHE A 544 13.13 -19.54 -1.81
CA PHE A 544 12.11 -19.07 -2.75
C PHE A 544 12.56 -17.85 -3.55
N VAL A 545 13.27 -16.92 -2.91
CA VAL A 545 13.87 -15.76 -3.60
C VAL A 545 14.93 -16.18 -4.61
N ASP A 546 15.81 -17.10 -4.23
CA ASP A 546 16.82 -17.62 -5.14
C ASP A 546 16.20 -18.41 -6.29
N TRP A 547 15.12 -19.14 -5.97
CA TRP A 547 14.35 -19.86 -6.96
C TRP A 547 13.72 -18.92 -8.00
N CYS A 548 13.10 -17.82 -7.57
CA CYS A 548 12.58 -16.80 -8.48
C CYS A 548 13.69 -16.25 -9.39
N ARG A 549 14.85 -15.93 -8.84
CA ARG A 549 16.01 -15.48 -9.63
C ARG A 549 16.48 -16.55 -10.62
N ARG A 550 16.55 -17.79 -10.19
CA ARG A 550 16.96 -18.92 -11.05
C ARG A 550 15.96 -19.15 -12.19
N VAL A 551 14.65 -19.11 -11.90
CA VAL A 551 13.59 -19.22 -12.90
C VAL A 551 13.65 -18.05 -13.89
N ALA A 552 13.86 -16.82 -13.43
CA ALA A 552 14.01 -15.66 -14.30
C ALA A 552 15.26 -15.77 -15.19
N ALA A 553 16.41 -16.15 -14.63
CA ALA A 553 17.67 -16.24 -15.34
C ALA A 553 17.66 -17.27 -16.50
N GLU A 554 16.70 -18.20 -16.53
CA GLU A 554 16.56 -19.16 -17.63
C GLU A 554 16.09 -18.50 -18.94
N ARG A 555 15.34 -17.40 -18.85
CA ARG A 555 14.67 -16.78 -20.00
C ARG A 555 15.01 -15.33 -20.22
N PHE A 556 15.51 -14.63 -19.22
CA PHE A 556 15.79 -13.20 -19.29
C PHE A 556 17.30 -12.93 -19.22
N PRO A 557 17.77 -11.85 -19.89
CA PRO A 557 19.18 -11.47 -19.83
C PRO A 557 19.54 -10.98 -18.42
N GLU A 558 20.83 -11.04 -18.09
CA GLU A 558 21.38 -10.79 -16.74
C GLU A 558 20.93 -9.42 -16.16
N ASP A 559 20.94 -8.37 -16.97
CA ASP A 559 20.52 -7.02 -16.58
C ASP A 559 19.01 -6.90 -16.29
N ALA A 560 18.18 -7.80 -16.83
CA ALA A 560 16.74 -7.82 -16.58
C ALA A 560 16.34 -8.75 -15.41
N VAL A 561 17.19 -9.73 -15.03
CA VAL A 561 16.85 -10.72 -14.00
C VAL A 561 16.38 -10.09 -12.69
N PRO A 562 17.00 -9.05 -12.13
CA PRO A 562 16.54 -8.47 -10.87
C PRO A 562 15.07 -7.99 -10.92
N LEU A 563 14.71 -7.31 -12.01
CA LEU A 563 13.35 -6.82 -12.22
C LEU A 563 12.37 -7.97 -12.52
N MET A 564 12.76 -8.89 -13.40
CA MET A 564 11.89 -9.99 -13.83
C MET A 564 11.64 -11.02 -12.71
N ALA A 565 12.63 -11.21 -11.81
CA ALA A 565 12.49 -12.10 -10.66
C ALA A 565 11.42 -11.64 -9.67
N SER A 566 11.16 -10.35 -9.57
CA SER A 566 10.08 -9.82 -8.72
C SER A 566 8.67 -10.06 -9.29
N GLY A 567 8.55 -10.22 -10.61
CA GLY A 567 7.27 -10.50 -11.27
C GLY A 567 7.00 -11.98 -11.60
N ILE A 568 7.89 -12.90 -11.22
CA ILE A 568 7.81 -14.32 -11.61
C ILE A 568 7.32 -15.24 -10.48
N GLU A 569 6.98 -14.68 -9.32
CA GLU A 569 6.65 -15.47 -8.12
C GLU A 569 5.52 -16.48 -8.36
N GLY A 570 4.49 -16.11 -9.11
CA GLY A 570 3.39 -17.02 -9.44
C GLY A 570 3.83 -18.25 -10.21
N LEU A 571 4.65 -18.08 -11.25
CA LEU A 571 5.21 -19.21 -11.98
C LEU A 571 6.18 -20.02 -11.11
N ALA A 572 7.05 -19.35 -10.36
CA ALA A 572 8.03 -20.01 -9.48
C ALA A 572 7.36 -20.90 -8.42
N ALA A 573 6.26 -20.43 -7.82
CA ALA A 573 5.48 -21.21 -6.88
C ALA A 573 4.82 -22.43 -7.55
N ARG A 574 4.16 -22.24 -8.71
CA ARG A 574 3.52 -23.35 -9.44
C ARG A 574 4.49 -24.44 -9.86
N LEU A 575 5.71 -24.09 -10.23
CA LEU A 575 6.77 -25.06 -10.58
C LEU A 575 7.17 -25.95 -9.40
N LEU A 576 6.92 -25.54 -8.16
CA LEU A 576 7.20 -26.32 -6.96
C LEU A 576 6.01 -27.18 -6.48
N GLN A 577 4.81 -26.99 -7.03
CA GLN A 577 3.63 -27.76 -6.66
C GLN A 577 3.60 -29.14 -7.32
N ILE A 578 3.07 -30.15 -6.64
CA ILE A 578 3.06 -31.55 -7.14
C ILE A 578 2.22 -31.71 -8.42
N LYS A 579 1.14 -30.96 -8.55
CA LYS A 579 0.25 -30.93 -9.72
C LYS A 579 -0.21 -29.51 -9.97
N PRO A 580 0.62 -28.68 -10.62
CA PRO A 580 0.22 -27.31 -10.90
C PRO A 580 -0.96 -27.30 -11.87
N PRO A 581 -2.14 -26.79 -11.47
CA PRO A 581 -3.28 -26.71 -12.37
C PRO A 581 -2.98 -25.71 -13.49
N GLY A 582 -3.10 -26.16 -14.75
CA GLY A 582 -3.00 -25.30 -15.94
C GLY A 582 -1.66 -24.60 -16.12
N CYS A 583 -0.57 -25.18 -15.63
CA CYS A 583 0.76 -24.63 -15.83
C CYS A 583 1.27 -24.93 -17.26
N ASP A 584 1.23 -23.93 -18.14
CA ASP A 584 1.83 -23.98 -19.49
C ASP A 584 3.37 -23.84 -19.43
N ALA A 585 3.99 -24.11 -18.28
CA ALA A 585 5.44 -23.97 -18.07
C ALA A 585 6.27 -25.09 -18.68
N ASP A 586 5.62 -26.06 -19.34
CA ASP A 586 6.30 -27.08 -20.16
C ASP A 586 7.26 -26.39 -21.14
N GLY A 587 8.56 -26.71 -20.99
CA GLY A 587 9.60 -26.08 -21.78
C GLY A 587 10.14 -24.75 -21.22
N TRP A 588 9.81 -24.35 -19.99
CA TRP A 588 10.46 -23.16 -19.36
C TRP A 588 11.97 -23.34 -19.25
N PHE A 589 12.42 -24.48 -18.75
CA PHE A 589 13.84 -24.81 -18.68
C PHE A 589 14.30 -25.51 -19.98
N ARG A 590 15.46 -25.08 -20.55
CA ARG A 590 15.92 -25.49 -21.89
C ARG A 590 16.78 -26.75 -21.92
N ALA A 591 17.61 -26.98 -20.94
CA ALA A 591 18.75 -27.91 -21.10
C ALA A 591 19.04 -28.82 -19.91
N LYS A 592 18.47 -28.61 -18.71
CA LYS A 592 18.74 -29.43 -17.51
C LYS A 592 17.46 -30.08 -17.01
N ASP A 593 17.60 -31.21 -16.33
CA ASP A 593 16.53 -31.81 -15.57
C ASP A 593 16.03 -30.82 -14.53
N PHE A 594 14.73 -30.65 -14.45
CA PHE A 594 14.07 -29.70 -13.54
C PHE A 594 14.45 -29.97 -12.07
N GLY A 595 14.47 -31.28 -11.68
CA GLY A 595 14.85 -31.64 -10.31
C GLY A 595 16.28 -31.25 -9.97
N ASP A 596 17.22 -31.39 -10.94
CA ASP A 596 18.62 -30.99 -10.75
C ASP A 596 18.74 -29.49 -10.53
N ILE A 597 17.98 -28.68 -11.28
CA ILE A 597 17.98 -27.23 -11.13
C ILE A 597 17.49 -26.83 -9.74
N VAL A 598 16.41 -27.43 -9.25
CA VAL A 598 15.88 -27.16 -7.89
C VAL A 598 16.90 -27.56 -6.83
N ARG A 599 17.51 -28.79 -6.94
CA ARG A 599 18.54 -29.30 -6.01
C ARG A 599 19.77 -28.37 -5.97
N GLU A 600 20.26 -27.96 -7.14
CA GLU A 600 21.41 -27.05 -7.28
C GLU A 600 21.12 -25.68 -6.61
N THR A 601 19.94 -25.09 -6.88
CA THR A 601 19.51 -23.83 -6.26
C THR A 601 19.40 -23.98 -4.75
N PHE A 602 18.81 -25.06 -4.25
CA PHE A 602 18.64 -25.30 -2.84
C PHE A 602 19.99 -25.47 -2.10
N ARG A 603 20.94 -26.21 -2.69
CA ARG A 603 22.32 -26.31 -2.14
C ARG A 603 22.98 -24.93 -2.03
N GLY A 604 22.93 -24.13 -3.10
CA GLY A 604 23.49 -22.78 -3.08
C GLY A 604 22.86 -21.89 -2.02
N THR A 605 21.56 -22.01 -1.77
CA THR A 605 20.87 -21.32 -0.68
C THR A 605 21.43 -21.72 0.68
N LEU A 606 21.57 -23.02 0.95
CA LEU A 606 22.10 -23.50 2.24
C LEU A 606 23.57 -23.11 2.46
N GLU A 607 24.37 -23.04 1.40
CA GLU A 607 25.76 -22.56 1.46
C GLU A 607 25.81 -21.08 1.88
N ARG A 608 24.98 -20.22 1.28
CA ARG A 608 24.90 -18.80 1.65
C ARG A 608 24.40 -18.61 3.07
N LEU A 609 23.40 -19.37 3.51
CA LEU A 609 22.93 -19.33 4.88
C LEU A 609 24.02 -19.75 5.87
N ALA A 610 24.80 -20.80 5.53
CA ALA A 610 25.93 -21.23 6.34
C ALA A 610 27.06 -20.17 6.40
N GLN A 611 27.32 -19.47 5.29
CA GLN A 611 28.26 -18.35 5.28
C GLN A 611 27.79 -17.19 6.14
N ARG A 612 26.48 -16.89 6.16
CA ARG A 612 25.91 -15.77 6.90
C ARG A 612 25.77 -16.07 8.41
N PHE A 613 25.33 -17.25 8.77
CA PHE A 613 24.94 -17.61 10.15
C PHE A 613 25.84 -18.66 10.83
N GLY A 614 26.81 -19.20 10.10
CA GLY A 614 27.63 -20.32 10.56
C GLY A 614 27.07 -21.69 10.16
N PRO A 615 27.84 -22.78 10.42
CA PRO A 615 27.52 -24.13 9.93
C PRO A 615 26.33 -24.79 10.63
N ASN A 616 25.95 -24.33 11.83
CA ASN A 616 24.87 -24.90 12.63
C ASN A 616 23.51 -24.45 12.10
N ILE A 617 22.79 -25.32 11.41
CA ILE A 617 21.46 -25.01 10.84
C ILE A 617 20.45 -24.60 11.91
N GLY A 618 20.57 -25.12 13.15
CA GLY A 618 19.68 -24.79 14.26
C GLY A 618 19.73 -23.32 14.71
N GLU A 619 20.76 -22.57 14.30
CA GLU A 619 20.91 -21.16 14.60
C GLU A 619 20.32 -20.23 13.53
N TRP A 620 19.83 -20.75 12.40
CA TRP A 620 19.30 -19.97 11.30
C TRP A 620 17.83 -19.54 11.53
N THR A 621 17.52 -19.10 12.73
CA THR A 621 16.15 -18.75 13.10
C THR A 621 15.63 -17.54 12.33
N TRP A 622 14.33 -17.54 12.04
CA TRP A 622 13.67 -16.49 11.25
C TRP A 622 13.88 -15.10 11.86
N GLY A 623 13.72 -14.95 13.17
CA GLY A 623 13.89 -13.67 13.85
C GLY A 623 15.31 -13.11 13.88
N ARG A 624 16.35 -13.93 13.57
CA ARG A 624 17.73 -13.42 13.34
C ARG A 624 17.90 -12.81 11.98
N LEU A 625 17.14 -13.28 10.98
CA LEU A 625 17.17 -12.79 9.60
C LEU A 625 16.13 -11.70 9.37
N HIS A 626 14.91 -11.94 9.81
CA HIS A 626 13.74 -11.10 9.56
C HIS A 626 13.48 -10.18 10.76
N ARG A 627 14.16 -9.06 10.74
CA ARG A 627 14.12 -8.04 11.81
C ARG A 627 13.42 -6.80 11.32
N LEU A 628 12.67 -6.16 12.18
CA LEU A 628 12.06 -4.86 11.93
C LEU A 628 12.91 -3.78 12.59
N ASP A 629 13.69 -3.11 11.76
CA ASP A 629 14.45 -1.93 12.10
C ASP A 629 13.79 -0.73 11.41
N LEU A 630 13.00 0.03 12.17
CA LEU A 630 12.27 1.21 11.68
C LEU A 630 13.27 2.34 11.44
N LYS A 631 13.53 2.63 10.18
CA LYS A 631 14.54 3.62 9.77
C LYS A 631 13.92 5.01 9.61
N HIS A 632 14.55 6.00 10.23
CA HIS A 632 14.17 7.40 10.04
C HIS A 632 14.60 7.92 8.67
N PHE A 633 13.93 8.95 8.14
CA PHE A 633 14.25 9.58 6.84
C PHE A 633 15.71 10.02 6.72
N LEU A 634 16.35 10.37 7.85
CA LEU A 634 17.74 10.82 7.93
C LEU A 634 18.73 9.71 8.35
N SER A 635 18.29 8.46 8.51
CA SER A 635 19.13 7.38 9.05
C SER A 635 20.38 7.06 8.21
N GLY A 636 20.36 7.38 6.92
CA GLY A 636 21.53 7.21 6.01
C GLY A 636 22.65 8.24 6.18
N ARG A 637 22.48 9.25 7.07
CA ARG A 637 23.41 10.37 7.24
C ARG A 637 24.24 10.21 8.51
N GLY A 638 25.50 9.73 8.36
CA GLY A 638 26.41 9.51 9.47
C GLY A 638 25.78 8.62 10.56
N ASP A 639 25.90 9.03 11.81
CA ASP A 639 25.40 8.27 12.97
C ASP A 639 23.96 8.63 13.37
N LEU A 640 23.21 9.39 12.55
CA LEU A 640 21.83 9.81 12.90
C LEU A 640 20.88 8.63 13.09
N GLY A 641 21.14 7.51 12.42
CA GLY A 641 20.37 6.29 12.63
C GLY A 641 20.42 5.77 14.07
N LEU A 642 21.52 5.99 14.81
CA LEU A 642 21.64 5.59 16.23
C LEU A 642 20.72 6.40 17.14
N LEU A 643 20.40 7.64 16.76
CA LEU A 643 19.52 8.52 17.53
C LEU A 643 18.05 8.40 17.10
N LEU A 644 17.79 8.25 15.81
CA LEU A 644 16.47 8.46 15.23
C LEU A 644 15.76 7.16 14.82
N ASN A 645 16.46 6.04 14.64
CA ASN A 645 15.83 4.78 14.32
C ASN A 645 15.14 4.16 15.52
N GLN A 646 14.13 3.34 15.24
CA GLN A 646 13.35 2.61 16.25
C GLN A 646 13.33 1.11 15.91
N GLY A 647 12.68 0.31 16.75
CA GLY A 647 12.47 -1.11 16.49
C GLY A 647 13.62 -1.98 16.98
N GLY A 648 14.19 -2.80 16.12
CA GLY A 648 15.31 -3.68 16.44
C GLY A 648 14.89 -5.05 16.96
N ALA A 649 13.70 -5.54 16.59
CA ALA A 649 13.21 -6.86 16.99
C ALA A 649 13.06 -7.81 15.81
N GLY A 650 13.23 -9.12 16.05
CA GLY A 650 12.78 -10.15 15.13
C GLY A 650 11.25 -10.17 15.05
N VAL A 651 10.67 -10.30 13.85
CA VAL A 651 9.23 -10.32 13.66
C VAL A 651 8.75 -11.59 12.98
N ARG A 652 7.51 -11.99 13.29
CA ARG A 652 6.82 -13.12 12.67
C ARG A 652 6.20 -12.73 11.33
N GLY A 653 5.80 -13.74 10.56
CA GLY A 653 5.13 -13.53 9.27
C GLY A 653 6.11 -13.44 8.09
N ASP A 654 5.55 -13.29 6.91
CA ASP A 654 6.24 -12.99 5.65
C ASP A 654 5.29 -12.16 4.74
N ALA A 655 5.66 -11.95 3.47
CA ALA A 655 4.84 -11.19 2.52
C ALA A 655 3.49 -11.84 2.19
N THR A 656 3.30 -13.14 2.47
CA THR A 656 2.09 -13.91 2.12
C THR A 656 1.24 -14.31 3.31
N THR A 657 1.63 -13.95 4.52
CA THR A 657 0.89 -14.21 5.76
C THR A 657 -0.11 -13.09 6.06
N VAL A 658 -1.15 -13.38 6.84
CA VAL A 658 -2.08 -12.36 7.33
C VAL A 658 -1.33 -11.37 8.22
N CYS A 659 -0.53 -11.86 9.17
CA CYS A 659 0.45 -11.04 9.89
C CYS A 659 1.58 -10.63 8.93
N ASN A 660 1.28 -9.69 8.02
CA ASN A 660 2.18 -9.35 6.94
C ASN A 660 3.39 -8.56 7.42
N THR A 661 4.57 -9.07 7.06
CA THR A 661 5.86 -8.42 7.26
C THR A 661 6.72 -8.70 6.01
N GLY A 662 6.52 -7.89 4.98
CA GLY A 662 7.22 -8.01 3.71
C GLY A 662 8.71 -7.68 3.85
N ARG A 663 9.54 -8.43 3.11
CA ARG A 663 11.00 -8.32 3.17
C ARG A 663 11.55 -7.14 2.34
N GLY A 664 12.62 -6.53 2.81
CA GLY A 664 13.54 -5.71 2.05
C GLY A 664 14.60 -6.56 1.32
N ARG A 665 15.72 -5.92 0.96
CA ARG A 665 16.79 -6.55 0.15
C ARG A 665 17.47 -7.71 0.87
N ASP A 666 17.76 -7.56 2.15
CA ASP A 666 18.50 -8.51 2.99
C ASP A 666 17.60 -9.31 3.92
N PHE A 667 16.33 -9.44 3.56
CA PHE A 667 15.26 -10.12 4.31
C PHE A 667 14.83 -9.41 5.60
N GLU A 668 15.31 -8.20 5.88
CA GLU A 668 14.73 -7.36 6.93
C GLU A 668 13.25 -7.09 6.64
N ALA A 669 12.42 -6.94 7.66
CA ALA A 669 11.05 -6.49 7.49
C ALA A 669 11.05 -5.00 7.14
N ALA A 670 10.51 -4.63 5.99
CA ALA A 670 10.53 -3.27 5.49
C ALA A 670 9.14 -2.71 5.17
N VAL A 671 8.18 -3.60 4.96
CA VAL A 671 6.79 -3.27 4.63
C VAL A 671 5.87 -4.20 5.41
N GLY A 672 4.73 -3.74 5.85
CA GLY A 672 3.77 -4.62 6.54
C GLY A 672 2.67 -3.89 7.28
N ALA A 673 1.98 -4.67 8.14
CA ALA A 673 0.85 -4.24 8.95
C ALA A 673 1.31 -3.41 10.18
N GLY A 674 1.87 -2.20 9.93
CA GLY A 674 2.29 -1.29 11.00
C GLY A 674 1.11 -0.85 11.85
N PHE A 675 0.08 -0.31 11.22
CA PHE A 675 -1.18 0.03 11.86
C PHE A 675 -2.17 -1.14 11.78
N ARG A 676 -2.93 -1.38 12.86
CA ARG A 676 -4.00 -2.37 12.92
C ARG A 676 -5.21 -1.79 13.65
N MET A 677 -6.40 -2.10 13.15
CA MET A 677 -7.67 -1.69 13.73
C MET A 677 -8.65 -2.87 13.81
N ILE A 678 -9.42 -2.93 14.90
CA ILE A 678 -10.61 -3.78 15.06
C ILE A 678 -11.72 -2.92 15.64
N CYS A 679 -12.91 -3.01 15.07
CA CYS A 679 -14.11 -2.33 15.54
C CYS A 679 -15.31 -3.27 15.52
N ASP A 680 -15.88 -3.57 16.69
CA ASP A 680 -17.17 -4.24 16.85
C ASP A 680 -18.24 -3.19 17.17
N LEU A 681 -19.28 -3.10 16.35
CA LEU A 681 -20.37 -2.12 16.55
C LEU A 681 -21.27 -2.46 17.74
N GLY A 682 -21.09 -3.63 18.37
CA GLY A 682 -21.75 -4.02 19.61
C GLY A 682 -21.03 -3.59 20.89
N GLU A 683 -19.83 -3.04 20.79
CA GLU A 683 -19.08 -2.58 21.96
C GLU A 683 -19.72 -1.36 22.65
N SER A 684 -19.68 -1.39 23.99
CA SER A 684 -20.15 -0.30 24.84
C SER A 684 -19.13 -0.03 25.96
N PRO A 685 -18.56 1.19 26.05
CA PRO A 685 -18.83 2.36 25.21
C PRO A 685 -18.44 2.16 23.75
N ALA A 686 -19.08 2.92 22.84
CA ALA A 686 -18.76 2.88 21.43
C ALA A 686 -17.32 3.35 21.20
N GLY A 687 -16.50 2.55 20.51
CA GLY A 687 -15.09 2.81 20.28
C GLY A 687 -14.46 1.81 19.32
N LEU A 688 -13.16 1.85 19.19
CA LEU A 688 -12.36 0.94 18.34
C LEU A 688 -11.02 0.64 19.00
N TRP A 689 -10.46 -0.49 18.65
CA TRP A 689 -9.15 -0.95 19.11
C TRP A 689 -8.13 -0.68 18.02
N MET A 690 -7.00 -0.09 18.38
CA MET A 690 -5.93 0.28 17.44
C MET A 690 -4.56 -0.02 18.05
N VAL A 691 -3.56 -0.12 17.19
CA VAL A 691 -2.13 -0.13 17.52
C VAL A 691 -1.31 0.26 16.29
N ASP A 692 -0.28 1.06 16.49
CA ASP A 692 0.68 1.42 15.45
C ASP A 692 2.11 1.11 15.90
N ALA A 693 2.82 0.26 15.14
CA ALA A 693 4.21 -0.11 15.43
C ALA A 693 5.16 1.09 15.58
N GLN A 694 4.86 2.18 14.87
CA GLN A 694 5.69 3.38 14.82
C GLN A 694 5.25 4.47 15.81
N SER A 695 4.14 4.22 16.52
CA SER A 695 3.59 5.11 17.55
C SER A 695 3.10 6.48 17.04
N GLN A 696 2.69 7.37 17.97
CA GLN A 696 1.94 8.58 17.61
C GLN A 696 2.82 9.79 17.27
N SER A 697 3.99 9.93 17.88
CA SER A 697 4.85 11.12 17.73
C SER A 697 5.99 10.92 16.74
N GLY A 698 6.30 11.95 15.95
CA GLY A 698 7.51 12.01 15.12
C GLY A 698 8.74 12.60 15.83
N HIS A 699 8.61 13.02 17.09
CA HIS A 699 9.72 13.61 17.84
C HIS A 699 10.47 12.53 18.61
N CYS A 700 11.76 12.34 18.36
CA CYS A 700 12.59 11.33 19.03
C CYS A 700 12.72 11.52 20.53
N GLY A 701 12.48 12.72 21.06
CA GLY A 701 12.44 13.01 22.49
C GLY A 701 11.07 12.81 23.15
N SER A 702 10.03 12.46 22.39
CA SER A 702 8.70 12.21 22.93
C SER A 702 8.58 10.81 23.55
N PRO A 703 7.86 10.64 24.67
CA PRO A 703 7.52 9.32 25.17
C PRO A 703 6.70 8.49 24.18
N HIS A 704 5.97 9.17 23.25
CA HIS A 704 5.13 8.54 22.23
C HIS A 704 5.86 8.36 20.88
N TYR A 705 7.19 8.30 20.89
CA TYR A 705 7.98 8.02 19.70
C TYR A 705 8.02 6.52 19.36
N GLN A 706 8.04 5.63 20.38
CA GLN A 706 8.07 4.18 20.16
C GLN A 706 7.31 3.38 21.24
N ASP A 707 6.41 3.99 21.97
CA ASP A 707 5.72 3.37 23.12
C ASP A 707 4.76 2.24 22.73
N GLN A 708 4.21 2.26 21.48
CA GLN A 708 3.32 1.21 20.99
C GLN A 708 4.05 0.03 20.31
N PHE A 709 5.38 0.12 20.07
CA PHE A 709 6.11 -0.93 19.35
C PHE A 709 6.03 -2.30 20.02
N HIS A 710 6.20 -2.35 21.33
CA HIS A 710 6.12 -3.60 22.10
C HIS A 710 4.69 -4.16 22.16
N ASP A 711 3.69 -3.31 22.25
CA ASP A 711 2.29 -3.70 22.19
C ASP A 711 1.94 -4.29 20.82
N TRP A 712 2.41 -3.65 19.75
CA TRP A 712 2.25 -4.16 18.40
C TRP A 712 2.90 -5.54 18.20
N LEU A 713 4.13 -5.74 18.67
CA LEU A 713 4.81 -7.05 18.64
C LEU A 713 4.05 -8.13 19.41
N ALA A 714 3.51 -7.77 20.57
CA ALA A 714 2.73 -8.66 21.43
C ALA A 714 1.28 -8.87 20.92
N GLY A 715 0.85 -8.10 19.89
CA GLY A 715 -0.52 -8.09 19.43
C GLY A 715 -1.49 -7.50 20.44
N GLN A 716 -1.06 -6.54 21.24
CA GLN A 716 -1.89 -5.77 22.17
C GLN A 716 -2.39 -4.52 21.45
N TYR A 717 -3.62 -4.11 21.75
CA TYR A 717 -4.26 -2.93 21.19
C TYR A 717 -4.77 -2.04 22.31
N HIS A 718 -4.81 -0.74 22.08
CA HIS A 718 -5.47 0.20 22.99
C HIS A 718 -6.86 0.56 22.44
N PHE A 719 -7.74 0.95 23.36
CA PHE A 719 -9.12 1.29 23.04
C PHE A 719 -9.31 2.80 22.94
N VAL A 720 -9.91 3.28 21.88
CA VAL A 720 -10.28 4.68 21.68
C VAL A 720 -11.80 4.78 21.65
N ALA A 721 -12.39 5.26 22.76
CA ALA A 721 -13.83 5.47 22.84
C ALA A 721 -14.23 6.81 22.21
N LEU A 722 -15.43 6.83 21.62
CA LEU A 722 -16.07 8.05 21.10
C LEU A 722 -16.78 8.85 22.22
N ASP A 723 -17.05 8.21 23.35
CA ASP A 723 -17.70 8.87 24.48
C ASP A 723 -16.64 9.59 25.35
N ARG A 724 -16.73 10.91 25.41
CA ARG A 724 -15.83 11.73 26.21
C ARG A 724 -15.80 11.32 27.68
N GLN A 725 -16.94 10.93 28.25
CA GLN A 725 -16.98 10.53 29.67
C GLN A 725 -16.27 9.21 29.90
N ALA A 726 -16.31 8.30 28.91
CA ALA A 726 -15.65 6.99 29.02
C ALA A 726 -14.10 7.13 28.99
N VAL A 727 -13.55 8.14 28.32
CA VAL A 727 -12.10 8.34 28.19
C VAL A 727 -11.54 9.43 29.11
N ALA A 728 -12.38 10.21 29.76
CA ALA A 728 -11.92 11.37 30.56
C ALA A 728 -10.90 10.99 31.65
N GLY A 729 -10.99 9.78 32.21
CA GLY A 729 -10.03 9.24 33.20
C GLY A 729 -8.69 8.77 32.60
N GLU A 730 -8.57 8.71 31.28
CA GLU A 730 -7.37 8.27 30.55
C GLU A 730 -6.54 9.43 30.01
N PHE A 731 -7.06 10.66 30.07
CA PHE A 731 -6.35 11.82 29.57
C PHE A 731 -5.16 12.17 30.46
N LEU A 732 -3.98 12.24 29.85
CA LEU A 732 -2.75 12.66 30.52
C LEU A 732 -2.59 14.19 30.51
N ALA A 733 -3.06 14.84 29.46
CA ALA A 733 -2.98 16.28 29.28
C ALA A 733 -4.13 16.78 28.40
N CYS A 734 -4.63 17.96 28.70
CA CYS A 734 -5.56 18.68 27.84
C CYS A 734 -5.02 20.11 27.58
N LEU A 735 -5.01 20.49 26.31
CA LEU A 735 -4.66 21.82 25.84
C LEU A 735 -5.94 22.53 25.40
N GLN A 736 -6.15 23.73 25.88
CA GLN A 736 -7.21 24.62 25.39
C GLN A 736 -6.59 25.67 24.46
N LEU A 737 -7.14 25.77 23.26
CA LEU A 737 -6.83 26.85 22.32
C LEU A 737 -7.98 27.87 22.37
N ASP A 738 -7.68 29.11 22.67
CA ASP A 738 -8.65 30.17 22.71
C ASP A 738 -8.55 31.06 21.45
N PRO A 739 -9.68 31.62 20.96
CA PRO A 739 -9.63 32.58 19.87
C PRO A 739 -8.76 33.80 20.26
N TYR A 740 -7.98 34.28 19.31
CA TYR A 740 -7.32 35.57 19.49
C TYR A 740 -8.39 36.67 19.70
N ALA A 741 -8.22 37.52 20.75
CA ALA A 741 -9.10 38.60 21.07
C ALA A 741 -9.09 39.69 19.98
#